data_f4d1e0eec98ff1f08bc742a52bd0793b
#
_entry.id   f4d1e0eec98ff1f08bc742a52bd0793b
#
_cell.length_a   1.000
_cell.length_b   1.000
_cell.length_c   1.000
_cell.angle_alpha   90.00
_cell.angle_beta   90.00
_cell.angle_gamma   90.00
#
_symmetry.space_group_name_H-M   'P 1'
#
loop_
_entity.id
_entity.type
_entity.pdbx_description
1 polymer ?
#
loop_
_entity_poly.entity_id
_entity_poly.type
_entity_poly.pdbx_seq_one_letter_code
_entity_poly.pdbx_strand_id
1 'polypeptide(L)'
;MAAFNRGIISPLALARVDLKRTALSAEQQTNWMPRRLGSMMLRPGLQYIGATLTNQAARFVEFIRSLSSNHLIEFTNVVMRVWTSDALVTRVSVSSAVANGNFTTDLASWTDNDEAGGVSAWVTGGYMSLAGTGTAAAIRDQTVTVAAGDQNKEHALRILIFRGPVVLRVGSTSGGDEYVNETSLITGEHSIAFTPTGNFYIRFLSRVKRLVYVDSCNVEAAGVMALTSPYQAADLGNIRANTDSLSVDVMFIACVGYQQRRLERRASGRSWSLGLYQPEDGPFMTANTGTRTMQPSVLSGNGSLTSSSMFFKSGHIGALFAATSTGQSVSKAMTIVLDSTASIRVTGITTDRAFTIDLSGLTGTGNTVVLQRSFDDAAWVNVATKTWTADTVEAYTDGLDNQIVYYRLRCTVYAAGTTTAILTISTGSIRGVCRVTGLAGSTVATIEIITDFGAIVATDNWEEGLWSDYRGWPSAGSLYEGRMAWGGFDSIVLSVSDQFDGFDPETLGDSGPIIRSIGSGPMDTINWMLPLQRLILGAQLAEHSVRSNAFDEPITPSNFNRKQASSQGSQAVQAVRVDSRGFFVQRGGTRMFELAFDAETSDYGSKDVTILNPEVCRPSVVRMAVQRQPDTRIHCVLSDGTVAVLVYDRAENVTAWVKVTTTGTVEDVVVLPGASGSIEDQVYYVVNRTINAATVRYLEKWATEAECQGSYSTSATLNKQADAFVVAAGGSATLTGLTHLVGASVVVWANSKDLGTYTVSGAGEITVSESVDANGAIVGLTYSALFKSAKLGQTLSEYKNVDHVALILKNTHANGITMGPDFTTMDALPLMYEGAAVVATSTYSDYDTGSESFPGLWDIDARICLKAVAPRPCTVLAAVIEGQVSD
;
A
#
# COMPACT_ATOMS: atom_id res chain seq x y z
N MET A 1 -7.15 22.74 -40.30
CA MET A 1 -6.38 21.57 -39.79
C MET A 1 -6.84 21.30 -38.34
N ALA A 2 -7.19 20.08 -38.03
CA ALA A 2 -7.62 19.68 -36.68
C ALA A 2 -6.50 18.93 -35.98
N ALA A 3 -6.18 19.32 -34.73
CA ALA A 3 -5.34 18.59 -33.82
C ALA A 3 -6.25 17.86 -32.80
N PHE A 4 -5.79 16.72 -32.26
CA PHE A 4 -6.64 15.83 -31.48
C PHE A 4 -6.25 15.79 -29.99
N ASN A 5 -5.37 16.70 -29.54
CA ASN A 5 -4.86 16.75 -28.18
C ASN A 5 -5.61 17.69 -27.22
N ARG A 6 -6.84 18.09 -27.59
CA ARG A 6 -7.68 18.96 -26.75
C ARG A 6 -8.75 18.17 -25.98
N GLY A 7 -9.01 16.92 -26.40
CA GLY A 7 -9.93 16.00 -25.74
C GLY A 7 -11.40 16.40 -25.85
N ILE A 8 -12.22 15.74 -25.05
CA ILE A 8 -13.67 15.91 -25.01
C ILE A 8 -14.04 17.20 -24.27
N ILE A 9 -14.97 17.97 -24.83
CA ILE A 9 -15.63 19.09 -24.15
C ILE A 9 -17.12 18.84 -24.01
N SER A 10 -17.73 19.43 -22.97
CA SER A 10 -19.17 19.38 -22.78
C SER A 10 -19.90 20.17 -23.87
N PRO A 11 -21.05 19.66 -24.37
CA PRO A 11 -21.96 20.46 -25.18
C PRO A 11 -22.39 21.78 -24.53
N LEU A 12 -22.37 21.86 -23.21
CA LEU A 12 -22.64 23.09 -22.45
C LEU A 12 -21.58 24.19 -22.67
N ALA A 13 -20.40 23.82 -23.16
CA ALA A 13 -19.32 24.76 -23.45
C ALA A 13 -19.36 25.32 -24.89
N LEU A 14 -20.39 24.98 -25.71
CA LEU A 14 -20.49 25.43 -27.09
C LEU A 14 -20.49 26.97 -27.26
N ALA A 15 -21.06 27.70 -26.30
CA ALA A 15 -21.06 29.16 -26.33
C ALA A 15 -19.70 29.82 -26.04
N ARG A 16 -18.69 29.05 -25.63
CA ARG A 16 -17.34 29.53 -25.31
C ARG A 16 -16.45 29.64 -26.55
N VAL A 17 -16.95 30.33 -27.55
CA VAL A 17 -16.23 30.65 -28.83
C VAL A 17 -14.98 31.51 -28.60
N ASP A 18 -14.90 32.18 -27.44
CA ASP A 18 -13.73 32.93 -26.96
C ASP A 18 -12.50 32.03 -26.73
N LEU A 19 -12.70 30.77 -26.51
CA LEU A 19 -11.62 29.81 -26.28
C LEU A 19 -11.22 29.11 -27.58
N LYS A 20 -10.07 29.47 -28.14
CA LYS A 20 -9.48 28.82 -29.34
C LYS A 20 -9.44 27.27 -29.19
N ARG A 21 -9.32 26.78 -27.94
CA ARG A 21 -9.31 25.37 -27.60
C ARG A 21 -10.61 24.65 -27.98
N THR A 22 -11.76 25.32 -27.88
CA THR A 22 -13.09 24.72 -28.12
C THR A 22 -13.23 24.22 -29.55
N ALA A 23 -12.74 25.01 -30.54
CA ALA A 23 -12.81 24.64 -31.95
C ALA A 23 -11.99 23.40 -32.34
N LEU A 24 -10.97 23.05 -31.53
CA LEU A 24 -10.08 21.90 -31.74
C LEU A 24 -10.43 20.71 -30.84
N SER A 25 -11.49 20.80 -30.05
CA SER A 25 -11.91 19.75 -29.13
C SER A 25 -12.90 18.79 -29.79
N ALA A 26 -13.16 17.69 -29.15
CA ALA A 26 -14.13 16.68 -29.58
C ALA A 26 -15.39 16.73 -28.70
N GLU A 27 -16.53 16.39 -29.25
CA GLU A 27 -17.74 16.04 -28.50
C GLU A 27 -17.62 14.61 -27.95
N GLN A 28 -17.00 13.71 -28.72
CA GLN A 28 -16.71 12.35 -28.33
C GLN A 28 -15.30 11.95 -28.77
N GLN A 29 -14.54 11.37 -27.86
CA GLN A 29 -13.25 10.75 -28.12
C GLN A 29 -13.15 9.52 -27.21
N THR A 30 -13.58 8.38 -27.75
CA THR A 30 -13.62 7.10 -27.03
C THR A 30 -12.63 6.14 -27.66
N ASN A 31 -11.75 5.52 -26.88
CA ASN A 31 -10.70 4.59 -27.33
C ASN A 31 -9.67 5.19 -28.32
N TRP A 32 -9.71 6.49 -28.56
CA TRP A 32 -8.71 7.24 -29.27
C TRP A 32 -7.80 7.94 -28.28
N MET A 33 -6.54 7.51 -28.19
CA MET A 33 -5.56 8.11 -27.27
C MET A 33 -4.88 9.30 -27.93
N PRO A 34 -5.08 10.52 -27.42
CA PRO A 34 -4.36 11.68 -27.89
C PRO A 34 -2.92 11.64 -27.41
N ARG A 35 -2.01 12.14 -28.24
CA ARG A 35 -0.62 12.38 -27.91
C ARG A 35 -0.39 13.87 -27.71
N ARG A 36 0.55 14.23 -26.87
CA ARG A 36 0.85 15.65 -26.55
C ARG A 36 1.10 16.52 -27.77
N LEU A 37 1.69 15.96 -28.85
CA LEU A 37 2.01 16.70 -30.08
C LEU A 37 0.82 16.86 -31.06
N GLY A 38 -0.37 16.40 -30.74
CA GLY A 38 -1.58 16.66 -31.54
C GLY A 38 -2.14 15.49 -32.29
N SER A 39 -1.41 14.39 -32.48
CA SER A 39 -1.94 13.17 -33.10
C SER A 39 -2.81 12.36 -32.12
N MET A 40 -3.60 11.42 -32.65
CA MET A 40 -4.28 10.41 -31.87
C MET A 40 -4.09 9.03 -32.47
N MET A 41 -4.07 7.99 -31.62
CA MET A 41 -3.97 6.62 -32.07
C MET A 41 -5.08 5.76 -31.47
N LEU A 42 -5.44 4.68 -32.14
CA LEU A 42 -6.26 3.63 -31.53
C LEU A 42 -5.57 3.13 -30.28
N ARG A 43 -6.26 3.10 -29.13
CA ARG A 43 -5.63 2.72 -27.86
C ARG A 43 -4.97 1.35 -27.92
N PRO A 44 -3.93 1.11 -27.13
CA PRO A 44 -3.39 -0.23 -26.96
C PRO A 44 -4.46 -1.22 -26.46
N GLY A 45 -4.27 -2.49 -26.81
CA GLY A 45 -5.09 -3.59 -26.34
C GLY A 45 -4.78 -3.94 -24.88
N LEU A 46 -5.60 -4.81 -24.32
CA LEU A 46 -5.51 -5.29 -22.95
C LEU A 46 -5.10 -6.76 -22.97
N GLN A 47 -3.88 -7.08 -22.57
CA GLN A 47 -3.36 -8.43 -22.47
C GLN A 47 -3.96 -9.14 -21.25
N TYR A 48 -4.51 -10.33 -21.43
CA TYR A 48 -4.92 -11.18 -20.32
C TYR A 48 -3.69 -11.66 -19.54
N ILE A 49 -3.66 -11.40 -18.23
CA ILE A 49 -2.59 -11.85 -17.33
C ILE A 49 -3.08 -13.02 -16.48
N GLY A 50 -4.28 -12.93 -15.94
CA GLY A 50 -4.86 -13.99 -15.13
C GLY A 50 -6.20 -13.60 -14.52
N ALA A 51 -6.87 -14.56 -13.88
CA ALA A 51 -8.10 -14.30 -13.16
C ALA A 51 -7.83 -13.89 -11.71
N THR A 52 -8.68 -13.02 -11.16
CA THR A 52 -8.71 -12.75 -9.73
C THR A 52 -9.07 -14.03 -8.95
N LEU A 53 -8.79 -14.08 -7.66
CA LEU A 53 -9.11 -15.24 -6.83
C LEU A 53 -10.60 -15.61 -6.97
N THR A 54 -10.88 -16.79 -7.53
CA THR A 54 -12.26 -17.31 -7.76
C THR A 54 -13.20 -16.31 -8.43
N ASN A 55 -12.68 -15.45 -9.31
CA ASN A 55 -13.43 -14.37 -9.99
C ASN A 55 -14.07 -13.35 -9.02
N GLN A 56 -13.54 -13.19 -7.81
CA GLN A 56 -14.03 -12.20 -6.85
C GLN A 56 -13.58 -10.78 -7.23
N ALA A 57 -14.30 -9.79 -6.72
CA ALA A 57 -13.84 -8.40 -6.75
C ALA A 57 -12.49 -8.29 -6.04
N ALA A 58 -11.58 -7.56 -6.64
CA ALA A 58 -10.22 -7.42 -6.14
C ALA A 58 -9.78 -5.96 -6.12
N ARG A 59 -8.93 -5.63 -5.15
CA ARG A 59 -8.18 -4.38 -5.09
C ARG A 59 -6.71 -4.68 -5.28
N PHE A 60 -6.10 -4.05 -6.26
CA PHE A 60 -4.67 -4.14 -6.50
C PHE A 60 -3.95 -2.91 -5.95
N VAL A 61 -2.78 -3.16 -5.36
CA VAL A 61 -1.89 -2.12 -4.83
C VAL A 61 -0.48 -2.38 -5.35
N GLU A 62 0.17 -1.33 -5.81
CA GLU A 62 1.55 -1.40 -6.27
C GLU A 62 2.53 -1.48 -5.08
N PHE A 63 3.47 -2.40 -5.14
CA PHE A 63 4.61 -2.50 -4.24
C PHE A 63 5.89 -2.32 -5.05
N ILE A 64 6.42 -1.10 -5.06
CA ILE A 64 7.56 -0.70 -5.88
C ILE A 64 8.79 -0.58 -5.00
N ARG A 65 9.68 -1.56 -5.05
CA ARG A 65 10.98 -1.51 -4.39
C ARG A 65 12.06 -0.87 -5.27
N SER A 66 12.05 -1.24 -6.55
CA SER A 66 12.95 -0.73 -7.59
C SER A 66 12.35 -1.01 -8.95
N LEU A 67 12.94 -0.48 -10.01
CA LEU A 67 12.51 -0.78 -11.39
C LEU A 67 12.58 -2.28 -11.75
N SER A 68 13.50 -3.02 -11.14
CA SER A 68 13.67 -4.48 -11.34
C SER A 68 12.94 -5.33 -10.30
N SER A 69 12.37 -4.76 -9.26
CA SER A 69 11.70 -5.46 -8.17
C SER A 69 10.42 -4.71 -7.80
N ASN A 70 9.40 -4.90 -8.61
CA ASN A 70 8.06 -4.39 -8.40
C ASN A 70 7.06 -5.54 -8.40
N HIS A 71 6.00 -5.38 -7.63
CA HIS A 71 4.99 -6.41 -7.39
C HIS A 71 3.60 -5.78 -7.37
N LEU A 72 2.59 -6.56 -7.73
CA LEU A 72 1.20 -6.22 -7.48
C LEU A 72 0.68 -7.04 -6.32
N ILE A 73 0.08 -6.37 -5.37
CA ILE A 73 -0.56 -6.99 -4.22
C ILE A 73 -2.07 -7.03 -4.48
N GLU A 74 -2.63 -8.21 -4.60
CA GLU A 74 -4.04 -8.44 -4.80
C GLU A 74 -4.72 -8.70 -3.46
N PHE A 75 -5.68 -7.87 -3.10
CA PHE A 75 -6.61 -8.09 -1.99
C PHE A 75 -7.97 -8.49 -2.54
N THR A 76 -8.49 -9.61 -2.08
CA THR A 76 -9.85 -10.08 -2.29
C THR A 76 -10.56 -10.23 -0.95
N ASN A 77 -11.72 -10.84 -0.90
CA ASN A 77 -12.42 -11.11 0.36
C ASN A 77 -11.54 -11.97 1.29
N VAL A 78 -11.02 -11.37 2.35
CA VAL A 78 -10.15 -11.93 3.40
C VAL A 78 -8.87 -12.63 2.95
N VAL A 79 -8.43 -12.42 1.70
CA VAL A 79 -7.22 -13.04 1.15
C VAL A 79 -6.35 -12.01 0.45
N MET A 80 -5.03 -12.15 0.62
CA MET A 80 -3.99 -11.42 -0.10
C MET A 80 -3.16 -12.39 -0.95
N ARG A 81 -2.90 -12.05 -2.22
CA ARG A 81 -1.98 -12.74 -3.11
C ARG A 81 -0.96 -11.77 -3.69
N VAL A 82 0.14 -12.29 -4.20
CA VAL A 82 1.21 -11.46 -4.78
C VAL A 82 1.48 -11.89 -6.22
N TRP A 83 1.53 -10.91 -7.11
CA TRP A 83 1.92 -11.05 -8.50
C TRP A 83 3.31 -10.44 -8.71
N THR A 84 4.16 -11.18 -9.39
CA THR A 84 5.53 -10.77 -9.73
C THR A 84 5.78 -11.09 -11.19
N SER A 85 6.18 -10.09 -11.99
CA SER A 85 6.43 -10.26 -13.43
C SER A 85 5.27 -10.94 -14.16
N ASP A 86 4.07 -10.43 -13.96
CA ASP A 86 2.80 -10.91 -14.55
C ASP A 86 2.40 -12.35 -14.17
N ALA A 87 2.96 -12.90 -13.09
CA ALA A 87 2.63 -14.24 -12.59
C ALA A 87 2.41 -14.22 -11.06
N LEU A 88 1.51 -15.08 -10.60
CA LEU A 88 1.32 -15.31 -9.16
C LEU A 88 2.55 -15.99 -8.56
N VAL A 89 2.91 -15.59 -7.33
CA VAL A 89 3.91 -16.30 -6.54
C VAL A 89 3.35 -17.67 -6.15
N THR A 90 4.04 -18.73 -6.55
CA THR A 90 3.62 -20.12 -6.32
C THR A 90 4.66 -20.89 -5.51
N ARG A 91 4.24 -21.92 -4.82
CA ARG A 91 5.08 -22.87 -4.08
C ARG A 91 5.21 -24.17 -4.85
N VAL A 92 6.40 -24.74 -4.82
CA VAL A 92 6.64 -26.06 -5.39
C VAL A 92 6.24 -27.15 -4.41
N SER A 93 5.98 -28.35 -4.91
CA SER A 93 5.68 -29.50 -4.05
C SER A 93 6.96 -30.04 -3.41
N VAL A 94 6.97 -30.15 -2.10
CA VAL A 94 8.01 -30.79 -1.29
C VAL A 94 7.34 -31.75 -0.29
N SER A 95 8.07 -32.80 0.10
CA SER A 95 7.57 -33.80 1.07
C SER A 95 7.91 -33.47 2.53
N SER A 96 8.74 -32.43 2.74
CA SER A 96 9.13 -31.98 4.08
C SER A 96 7.94 -31.49 4.86
N ALA A 97 7.88 -31.80 6.15
CA ALA A 97 6.81 -31.34 7.05
C ALA A 97 7.36 -30.95 8.41
N VAL A 98 6.79 -29.92 9.01
CA VAL A 98 7.01 -29.55 10.42
C VAL A 98 6.16 -30.47 11.28
N ALA A 99 6.77 -31.22 12.19
CA ALA A 99 6.06 -32.06 13.10
C ALA A 99 5.38 -31.24 14.20
N ASN A 100 4.10 -31.54 14.50
CA ASN A 100 3.32 -30.79 15.49
C ASN A 100 3.39 -29.27 15.33
N GLY A 101 3.25 -28.81 14.06
CA GLY A 101 3.37 -27.39 13.72
C GLY A 101 2.15 -26.55 14.10
N ASN A 102 1.03 -27.16 14.52
CA ASN A 102 -0.19 -26.46 14.96
C ASN A 102 -0.37 -26.46 16.48
N PHE A 103 0.57 -27.02 17.25
CA PHE A 103 0.57 -27.05 18.73
C PHE A 103 -0.76 -27.45 19.37
N THR A 104 -1.52 -28.37 18.76
CA THR A 104 -2.92 -28.64 19.13
C THR A 104 -3.05 -29.09 20.59
N THR A 105 -2.13 -29.93 21.08
CA THR A 105 -2.22 -30.52 22.41
C THR A 105 -0.98 -30.36 23.28
N ASP A 106 0.19 -30.13 22.65
CA ASP A 106 1.47 -30.07 23.34
C ASP A 106 2.55 -29.41 22.44
N LEU A 107 3.82 -29.41 22.88
CA LEU A 107 5.00 -29.05 22.10
C LEU A 107 5.87 -30.27 21.76
N ALA A 108 5.30 -31.46 21.63
CA ALA A 108 6.07 -32.63 21.20
C ALA A 108 6.76 -32.33 19.86
N SER A 109 7.98 -32.87 19.69
CA SER A 109 8.86 -32.61 18.56
C SER A 109 9.56 -31.23 18.54
N TRP A 110 9.27 -30.34 19.48
CA TRP A 110 9.94 -29.08 19.67
C TRP A 110 10.86 -29.12 20.91
N THR A 111 12.15 -29.14 20.67
CA THR A 111 13.18 -29.25 21.72
C THR A 111 13.22 -27.96 22.54
N ASP A 112 13.21 -28.14 23.85
CA ASP A 112 13.42 -27.05 24.81
C ASP A 112 14.91 -26.73 24.90
N ASN A 113 15.26 -25.48 24.55
CA ASN A 113 16.60 -24.95 24.64
C ASN A 113 16.61 -23.60 25.39
N ASP A 114 15.67 -23.41 26.31
CA ASP A 114 15.54 -22.20 27.12
C ASP A 114 16.83 -21.85 27.84
N GLU A 115 17.24 -20.59 27.75
CA GLU A 115 18.31 -20.05 28.61
C GLU A 115 17.82 -19.93 30.05
N ALA A 116 18.74 -19.96 31.02
CA ALA A 116 18.40 -19.93 32.45
C ALA A 116 17.51 -18.73 32.80
N GLY A 117 16.25 -19.02 33.14
CA GLY A 117 15.21 -18.04 33.46
C GLY A 117 14.24 -17.74 32.33
N GLY A 118 14.55 -18.10 31.07
CA GLY A 118 13.56 -18.12 29.99
C GLY A 118 12.57 -19.26 30.20
N VAL A 119 11.33 -19.11 29.72
CA VAL A 119 10.27 -20.11 29.86
C VAL A 119 9.52 -20.24 28.55
N SER A 120 9.52 -21.44 27.98
CA SER A 120 8.70 -21.80 26.83
C SER A 120 7.73 -22.95 27.20
N ALA A 121 6.46 -22.80 26.88
CA ALA A 121 5.43 -23.75 27.27
C ALA A 121 4.31 -23.85 26.23
N TRP A 122 3.61 -24.99 26.25
CA TRP A 122 2.31 -25.07 25.59
C TRP A 122 1.25 -24.38 26.43
N VAL A 123 0.32 -23.70 25.75
CA VAL A 123 -0.78 -23.01 26.40
C VAL A 123 -2.11 -23.48 25.81
N THR A 124 -3.12 -23.62 26.67
CA THR A 124 -4.49 -23.95 26.29
C THR A 124 -4.98 -22.98 25.20
N GLY A 125 -5.48 -23.52 24.10
CA GLY A 125 -5.84 -22.80 22.90
C GLY A 125 -4.96 -23.16 21.70
N GLY A 126 -3.89 -23.97 21.93
CA GLY A 126 -3.05 -24.47 20.84
C GLY A 126 -1.90 -23.51 20.48
N TYR A 127 -1.24 -22.94 21.48
CA TYR A 127 -0.14 -22.00 21.24
C TYR A 127 1.16 -22.48 21.88
N MET A 128 2.28 -22.19 21.21
CA MET A 128 3.60 -22.15 21.83
C MET A 128 3.80 -20.77 22.45
N SER A 129 3.96 -20.68 23.77
CA SER A 129 4.29 -19.45 24.47
C SER A 129 5.77 -19.35 24.72
N LEU A 130 6.33 -18.14 24.62
CA LEU A 130 7.71 -17.84 24.93
C LEU A 130 7.73 -16.60 25.83
N ALA A 131 8.47 -16.65 26.93
CA ALA A 131 8.72 -15.49 27.80
C ALA A 131 10.18 -15.49 28.25
N GLY A 132 10.91 -14.47 27.87
CA GLY A 132 12.29 -14.24 28.33
C GLY A 132 12.33 -13.43 29.63
N THR A 133 13.54 -13.07 30.04
CA THR A 133 13.78 -12.25 31.22
C THR A 133 14.22 -10.82 30.89
N GLY A 134 14.29 -10.48 29.62
CA GLY A 134 14.99 -9.29 29.13
C GLY A 134 16.43 -9.60 28.66
N THR A 135 17.11 -10.53 29.34
CA THR A 135 18.47 -10.97 29.03
C THR A 135 18.53 -12.42 28.55
N ALA A 136 17.86 -13.32 29.26
CA ALA A 136 17.75 -14.72 28.87
C ALA A 136 16.57 -14.94 27.92
N ALA A 137 16.75 -15.80 26.93
CA ALA A 137 15.75 -16.13 25.95
C ALA A 137 14.97 -17.41 26.31
N ALA A 138 13.67 -17.43 26.01
CA ALA A 138 12.92 -18.65 25.86
C ALA A 138 13.11 -19.17 24.42
N ILE A 139 13.42 -20.45 24.21
CA ILE A 139 13.85 -21.01 22.91
C ILE A 139 13.21 -22.37 22.65
N ARG A 140 12.62 -22.53 21.46
CA ARG A 140 12.16 -23.82 20.94
C ARG A 140 12.76 -24.10 19.57
N ASP A 141 13.32 -25.31 19.41
CA ASP A 141 13.96 -25.76 18.17
C ASP A 141 13.25 -26.98 17.62
N GLN A 142 13.20 -27.08 16.27
CA GLN A 142 12.81 -28.31 15.60
C GLN A 142 13.73 -28.58 14.40
N THR A 143 14.08 -29.86 14.22
CA THR A 143 14.73 -30.34 13.00
C THR A 143 13.68 -30.84 12.00
N VAL A 144 13.75 -30.37 10.76
CA VAL A 144 12.91 -30.83 9.66
C VAL A 144 13.76 -31.64 8.70
N THR A 145 13.34 -32.90 8.46
CA THR A 145 14.02 -33.78 7.52
C THR A 145 13.63 -33.44 6.09
N VAL A 146 14.62 -33.30 5.22
CA VAL A 146 14.46 -33.03 3.79
C VAL A 146 14.86 -34.25 2.97
N ALA A 147 13.93 -34.84 2.23
CA ALA A 147 14.21 -35.96 1.34
C ALA A 147 15.23 -35.55 0.26
N ALA A 148 16.05 -36.47 -0.21
CA ALA A 148 17.09 -36.20 -1.21
C ALA A 148 16.53 -35.56 -2.51
N GLY A 149 15.31 -35.93 -2.92
CA GLY A 149 14.64 -35.34 -4.08
C GLY A 149 14.10 -33.92 -3.87
N ASP A 150 14.08 -33.40 -2.63
CA ASP A 150 13.60 -32.07 -2.29
C ASP A 150 14.74 -31.13 -1.86
N GLN A 151 15.97 -31.63 -1.76
CA GLN A 151 17.14 -30.80 -1.54
C GLN A 151 17.34 -29.82 -2.71
N ASN A 152 17.76 -28.61 -2.41
CA ASN A 152 17.92 -27.51 -3.38
C ASN A 152 16.61 -27.07 -4.06
N LYS A 153 15.44 -27.53 -3.60
CA LYS A 153 14.15 -26.95 -3.96
C LYS A 153 13.73 -25.87 -2.97
N GLU A 154 12.96 -24.91 -3.46
CA GLU A 154 12.37 -23.93 -2.57
C GLU A 154 11.40 -24.59 -1.57
N HIS A 155 11.59 -24.30 -0.30
CA HIS A 155 10.67 -24.54 0.78
C HIS A 155 10.10 -23.21 1.24
N ALA A 156 8.93 -23.22 1.85
CA ALA A 156 8.39 -22.04 2.50
C ALA A 156 7.70 -22.43 3.81
N LEU A 157 7.91 -21.63 4.84
CA LEU A 157 7.24 -21.77 6.12
C LEU A 157 6.06 -20.79 6.20
N ARG A 158 4.86 -21.34 6.42
CA ARG A 158 3.68 -20.59 6.84
C ARG A 158 3.70 -20.49 8.34
N ILE A 159 3.83 -19.27 8.87
CA ILE A 159 3.93 -19.03 10.31
C ILE A 159 2.84 -18.03 10.70
N LEU A 160 2.05 -18.39 11.72
CA LEU A 160 1.09 -17.46 12.31
C LEU A 160 1.56 -17.08 13.71
N ILE A 161 1.86 -15.81 13.88
CA ILE A 161 2.18 -15.22 15.19
C ILE A 161 0.90 -14.62 15.77
N PHE A 162 0.35 -15.25 16.79
CA PHE A 162 -0.85 -14.76 17.48
C PHE A 162 -0.55 -13.51 18.31
N ARG A 163 0.64 -13.45 18.93
CA ARG A 163 1.15 -12.28 19.67
C ARG A 163 2.66 -12.22 19.60
N GLY A 164 3.17 -11.19 18.97
CA GLY A 164 4.61 -10.95 18.78
C GLY A 164 5.20 -9.88 19.71
N PRO A 165 6.46 -9.54 19.49
CA PRO A 165 7.35 -10.08 18.47
C PRO A 165 7.99 -11.43 18.85
N VAL A 166 8.20 -12.29 17.86
CA VAL A 166 8.93 -13.55 18.02
C VAL A 166 10.10 -13.58 17.03
N VAL A 167 11.27 -13.96 17.47
CA VAL A 167 12.43 -14.08 16.59
C VAL A 167 12.48 -15.46 15.96
N LEU A 168 12.67 -15.50 14.64
CA LEU A 168 12.85 -16.71 13.84
C LEU A 168 14.29 -16.80 13.35
N ARG A 169 14.85 -18.02 13.37
CA ARG A 169 16.03 -18.42 12.62
C ARG A 169 15.76 -19.72 11.87
N VAL A 170 16.30 -19.86 10.67
CA VAL A 170 16.29 -21.13 9.95
C VAL A 170 17.68 -21.39 9.38
N GLY A 171 18.29 -22.49 9.79
CA GLY A 171 19.64 -22.80 9.39
C GLY A 171 19.90 -24.28 9.09
N SER A 172 21.13 -24.59 8.72
CA SER A 172 21.61 -25.95 8.46
C SER A 172 21.96 -26.72 9.74
N THR A 173 22.05 -26.01 10.87
CA THR A 173 22.36 -26.54 12.20
C THR A 173 21.40 -25.94 13.23
N SER A 174 21.28 -26.57 14.41
CA SER A 174 20.45 -26.02 15.51
C SER A 174 20.94 -24.63 15.89
N GLY A 175 20.04 -23.64 15.84
CA GLY A 175 20.32 -22.25 16.10
C GLY A 175 21.03 -21.47 14.99
N GLY A 176 21.37 -22.11 13.87
CA GLY A 176 21.89 -21.46 12.68
C GLY A 176 20.82 -20.63 11.98
N ASP A 177 21.27 -19.72 11.11
CA ASP A 177 20.40 -18.78 10.39
C ASP A 177 20.82 -18.59 8.90
N GLU A 178 21.54 -19.58 8.35
CA GLU A 178 22.09 -19.51 7.00
C GLU A 178 21.01 -19.51 5.90
N TYR A 179 19.82 -20.05 6.17
CA TYR A 179 18.70 -20.06 5.22
C TYR A 179 17.75 -18.88 5.43
N VAL A 180 17.50 -18.53 6.68
CA VAL A 180 16.74 -17.33 7.05
C VAL A 180 17.48 -16.67 8.20
N ASN A 181 18.09 -15.52 7.91
CA ASN A 181 18.79 -14.71 8.90
C ASN A 181 17.86 -14.40 10.08
N GLU A 182 18.45 -14.20 11.28
CA GLU A 182 17.69 -13.79 12.45
C GLU A 182 16.73 -12.65 12.11
N THR A 183 15.44 -12.89 12.25
CA THR A 183 14.39 -11.94 11.88
C THR A 183 13.26 -11.92 12.90
N SER A 184 12.80 -10.72 13.25
CA SER A 184 11.66 -10.54 14.13
C SER A 184 10.34 -10.65 13.35
N LEU A 185 9.45 -11.52 13.79
CA LEU A 185 8.10 -11.70 13.27
C LEU A 185 7.10 -11.00 14.19
N ILE A 186 6.36 -10.06 13.63
CA ILE A 186 5.30 -9.32 14.33
C ILE A 186 4.01 -10.16 14.38
N THR A 187 3.03 -9.74 15.16
CA THR A 187 1.68 -10.35 15.17
C THR A 187 1.08 -10.36 13.76
N GLY A 188 0.75 -11.54 13.24
CA GLY A 188 0.21 -11.70 11.88
C GLY A 188 0.69 -12.96 11.19
N GLU A 189 0.47 -13.03 9.89
CA GLU A 189 0.78 -14.19 9.06
C GLU A 189 2.01 -13.93 8.20
N HIS A 190 2.89 -14.93 8.14
CA HIS A 190 4.18 -14.86 7.43
C HIS A 190 4.34 -16.07 6.52
N SER A 191 4.85 -15.84 5.32
CA SER A 191 5.24 -16.84 4.34
C SER A 191 6.70 -16.62 3.98
N ILE A 192 7.60 -17.44 4.52
CA ILE A 192 9.05 -17.26 4.44
C ILE A 192 9.66 -18.37 3.60
N ALA A 193 10.16 -18.02 2.42
CA ALA A 193 10.76 -18.93 1.47
C ALA A 193 12.28 -18.98 1.59
N PHE A 194 12.84 -20.17 1.47
CA PHE A 194 14.28 -20.46 1.44
C PHE A 194 14.57 -21.75 0.70
N THR A 195 15.84 -22.03 0.42
CA THR A 195 16.25 -23.21 -0.35
C THR A 195 17.27 -24.01 0.45
N PRO A 196 16.84 -25.07 1.18
CA PRO A 196 17.74 -25.88 1.98
C PRO A 196 18.52 -26.89 1.11
N THR A 197 19.79 -27.09 1.45
CA THR A 197 20.66 -28.10 0.81
C THR A 197 20.58 -29.50 1.44
N GLY A 198 19.90 -29.60 2.60
CA GLY A 198 19.71 -30.78 3.39
C GLY A 198 18.66 -30.52 4.47
N ASN A 199 18.70 -31.29 5.55
CA ASN A 199 17.84 -31.02 6.72
C ASN A 199 18.02 -29.59 7.21
N PHE A 200 16.93 -28.98 7.70
CA PHE A 200 17.00 -27.63 8.25
C PHE A 200 16.42 -27.60 9.66
N TYR A 201 16.84 -26.57 10.40
CA TYR A 201 16.48 -26.35 11.78
C TYR A 201 15.69 -25.06 11.88
N ILE A 202 14.54 -25.11 12.54
CA ILE A 202 13.70 -23.95 12.84
C ILE A 202 13.93 -23.62 14.32
N ARG A 203 14.22 -22.35 14.61
CA ARG A 203 14.31 -21.82 15.97
C ARG A 203 13.36 -20.65 16.16
N PHE A 204 12.46 -20.75 17.14
CA PHE A 204 11.75 -19.62 17.70
C PHE A 204 12.38 -19.20 19.01
N LEU A 205 12.57 -17.91 19.21
CA LEU A 205 13.07 -17.38 20.47
C LEU A 205 12.44 -16.03 20.83
N SER A 206 12.39 -15.74 22.13
CA SER A 206 11.96 -14.45 22.64
C SER A 206 12.75 -14.08 23.92
N ARG A 207 13.24 -12.83 23.97
CA ARG A 207 13.87 -12.26 25.18
C ARG A 207 12.94 -11.33 25.96
N VAL A 208 11.77 -10.97 25.40
CA VAL A 208 10.85 -10.06 26.07
C VAL A 208 10.27 -10.68 27.34
N LYS A 209 10.05 -9.86 28.37
CA LYS A 209 9.53 -10.31 29.68
C LYS A 209 8.06 -10.74 29.63
N ARG A 210 7.31 -10.28 28.62
CA ARG A 210 5.89 -10.64 28.39
C ARG A 210 5.76 -11.91 27.58
N LEU A 211 4.63 -12.58 27.71
CA LEU A 211 4.29 -13.75 26.92
C LEU A 211 4.03 -13.36 25.45
N VAL A 212 4.75 -14.00 24.53
CA VAL A 212 4.47 -13.98 23.10
C VAL A 212 4.02 -15.37 22.65
N TYR A 213 3.25 -15.45 21.57
CA TYR A 213 2.60 -16.70 21.16
C TYR A 213 2.79 -16.97 19.67
N VAL A 214 3.29 -18.15 19.36
CA VAL A 214 3.26 -18.76 18.02
C VAL A 214 2.04 -19.66 17.94
N ASP A 215 1.15 -19.44 16.97
CA ASP A 215 -0.06 -20.25 16.74
C ASP A 215 0.27 -21.47 15.88
N SER A 216 1.03 -21.28 14.81
CA SER A 216 1.37 -22.37 13.91
C SER A 216 2.64 -22.09 13.11
N CYS A 217 3.30 -23.17 12.71
CA CYS A 217 4.43 -23.17 11.78
C CYS A 217 4.39 -24.44 10.93
N ASN A 218 4.12 -24.31 9.65
CA ASN A 218 3.99 -25.44 8.73
C ASN A 218 4.77 -25.18 7.43
N VAL A 219 5.24 -26.23 6.77
CA VAL A 219 5.72 -26.12 5.39
C VAL A 219 4.53 -25.86 4.47
N GLU A 220 4.62 -24.86 3.62
CA GLU A 220 3.54 -24.52 2.69
C GLU A 220 3.34 -25.60 1.63
N ALA A 221 2.08 -25.93 1.36
CA ALA A 221 1.72 -26.82 0.27
C ALA A 221 1.99 -26.18 -1.10
N ALA A 222 2.14 -27.03 -2.13
CA ALA A 222 2.23 -26.56 -3.50
C ALA A 222 1.01 -25.75 -3.92
N GLY A 223 1.21 -24.73 -4.71
CA GLY A 223 0.15 -23.87 -5.21
C GLY A 223 0.45 -22.38 -5.07
N VAL A 224 -0.57 -21.56 -5.23
CA VAL A 224 -0.43 -20.12 -5.12
C VAL A 224 -0.23 -19.70 -3.67
N MET A 225 0.79 -18.88 -3.41
CA MET A 225 1.02 -18.25 -2.11
C MET A 225 -0.13 -17.25 -1.82
N ALA A 226 -0.80 -17.45 -0.69
CA ALA A 226 -1.85 -16.56 -0.24
C ALA A 226 -1.74 -16.34 1.27
N LEU A 227 -1.92 -15.11 1.74
CA LEU A 227 -1.97 -14.73 3.16
C LEU A 227 -3.39 -14.31 3.53
N THR A 228 -3.75 -14.54 4.79
CA THR A 228 -5.04 -14.07 5.31
C THR A 228 -5.02 -12.55 5.48
N SER A 229 -6.03 -11.88 4.94
CA SER A 229 -6.24 -10.44 5.04
C SER A 229 -7.47 -10.16 5.91
N PRO A 230 -7.53 -9.07 6.67
CA PRO A 230 -8.72 -8.76 7.45
C PRO A 230 -9.86 -8.16 6.62
N TYR A 231 -9.57 -7.69 5.40
CA TYR A 231 -10.48 -6.86 4.63
C TYR A 231 -11.58 -7.67 3.97
N GLN A 232 -12.82 -7.24 4.17
CA GLN A 232 -14.00 -7.81 3.49
C GLN A 232 -14.13 -7.22 2.08
N ALA A 233 -14.84 -7.93 1.19
CA ALA A 233 -15.06 -7.50 -0.19
C ALA A 233 -15.65 -6.08 -0.30
N ALA A 234 -16.54 -5.69 0.62
CA ALA A 234 -17.16 -4.37 0.65
C ALA A 234 -16.19 -3.24 1.02
N ASP A 235 -15.10 -3.56 1.72
CA ASP A 235 -14.16 -2.58 2.26
C ASP A 235 -12.91 -2.40 1.42
N LEU A 236 -12.71 -3.22 0.39
CA LEU A 236 -11.54 -3.16 -0.49
C LEU A 236 -11.31 -1.75 -1.08
N GLY A 237 -12.41 -1.02 -1.29
CA GLY A 237 -12.40 0.37 -1.71
C GLY A 237 -11.73 1.34 -0.76
N ASN A 238 -11.71 1.02 0.51
CA ASN A 238 -11.19 1.86 1.58
C ASN A 238 -9.71 1.61 1.91
N ILE A 239 -9.08 0.63 1.26
CA ILE A 239 -7.65 0.36 1.43
C ILE A 239 -6.85 1.57 0.93
N ARG A 240 -5.99 2.10 1.80
CA ARG A 240 -5.03 3.17 1.54
C ARG A 240 -3.64 2.68 1.91
N ALA A 241 -2.77 2.58 0.94
CA ALA A 241 -1.38 2.19 1.13
C ALA A 241 -0.46 3.36 0.78
N ASN A 242 0.68 3.46 1.46
CA ASN A 242 1.67 4.48 1.19
C ASN A 242 2.57 4.06 0.01
N THR A 243 2.04 4.10 -1.20
CA THR A 243 2.75 3.65 -2.41
C THR A 243 3.82 4.62 -2.89
N ASP A 244 3.66 5.90 -2.59
CA ASP A 244 4.56 6.97 -3.04
C ASP A 244 5.87 7.10 -2.26
N SER A 245 5.99 6.42 -1.11
CA SER A 245 7.15 6.50 -0.24
C SER A 245 7.32 5.22 0.57
N LEU A 246 7.91 4.20 -0.05
CA LEU A 246 8.21 2.95 0.64
C LEU A 246 9.44 3.10 1.54
N SER A 247 9.35 2.56 2.75
CA SER A 247 10.54 2.20 3.50
C SER A 247 11.09 0.90 2.95
N VAL A 248 11.90 0.96 1.96
CA VAL A 248 12.58 -0.06 1.14
C VAL A 248 11.83 -1.39 0.93
N ASP A 249 11.42 -2.09 1.98
CA ASP A 249 10.76 -3.41 1.93
C ASP A 249 9.45 -3.45 2.76
N VAL A 250 8.95 -2.29 3.20
CA VAL A 250 7.76 -2.18 4.07
C VAL A 250 6.74 -1.22 3.50
N MET A 251 5.49 -1.65 3.48
CA MET A 251 4.32 -0.85 3.14
C MET A 251 3.37 -0.79 4.32
N PHE A 252 2.90 0.41 4.64
CA PHE A 252 1.89 0.63 5.67
C PHE A 252 0.51 0.79 5.03
N ILE A 253 -0.49 0.14 5.60
CA ILE A 253 -1.84 0.09 5.05
C ILE A 253 -2.84 0.56 6.10
N ALA A 254 -3.64 1.56 5.75
CA ALA A 254 -4.83 1.98 6.47
C ALA A 254 -6.10 1.49 5.76
N CYS A 255 -7.13 1.19 6.53
CA CYS A 255 -8.47 0.93 6.03
C CYS A 255 -9.48 1.31 7.12
N VAL A 256 -10.50 2.05 6.75
CA VAL A 256 -11.54 2.50 7.69
C VAL A 256 -12.15 1.31 8.41
N GLY A 257 -12.19 1.35 9.74
CA GLY A 257 -12.74 0.29 10.58
C GLY A 257 -11.78 -0.87 10.88
N TYR A 258 -10.55 -0.83 10.38
CA TYR A 258 -9.55 -1.88 10.61
C TYR A 258 -8.27 -1.30 11.22
N GLN A 259 -7.68 -2.03 12.14
CA GLN A 259 -6.33 -1.72 12.62
C GLN A 259 -5.35 -1.72 11.44
N GLN A 260 -4.42 -0.76 11.45
CA GLN A 260 -3.40 -0.62 10.41
C GLN A 260 -2.61 -1.92 10.23
N ARG A 261 -2.15 -2.15 9.01
CA ARG A 261 -1.33 -3.31 8.65
C ARG A 261 0.06 -2.87 8.19
N ARG A 262 1.00 -3.76 8.40
CA ARG A 262 2.36 -3.68 7.90
C ARG A 262 2.57 -4.86 6.95
N LEU A 263 2.71 -4.57 5.66
CA LEU A 263 3.06 -5.52 4.63
C LEU A 263 4.55 -5.46 4.40
N GLU A 264 5.24 -6.57 4.56
CA GLU A 264 6.68 -6.65 4.42
C GLU A 264 7.08 -7.68 3.38
N ARG A 265 7.99 -7.28 2.50
CA ARG A 265 8.74 -8.16 1.65
C ARG A 265 9.99 -8.60 2.42
N ARG A 266 10.15 -9.90 2.66
CA ARG A 266 11.23 -10.46 3.46
C ARG A 266 12.33 -11.06 2.58
N ALA A 267 13.52 -10.47 2.56
CA ALA A 267 14.70 -10.92 1.82
C ALA A 267 14.50 -11.05 0.29
N SER A 268 13.45 -11.67 -0.19
CA SER A 268 13.18 -11.88 -1.62
C SER A 268 11.71 -11.57 -1.98
N GLY A 269 11.40 -11.42 -3.27
CA GLY A 269 10.02 -11.25 -3.76
C GLY A 269 9.13 -12.49 -3.58
N ARG A 270 9.68 -13.55 -2.98
CA ARG A 270 8.96 -14.78 -2.68
C ARG A 270 8.57 -14.91 -1.21
N SER A 271 9.09 -14.05 -0.32
CA SER A 271 8.79 -14.06 1.12
C SER A 271 8.02 -12.83 1.52
N TRP A 272 6.85 -13.01 2.15
CA TRP A 272 5.92 -11.94 2.48
C TRP A 272 5.33 -12.10 3.88
N SER A 273 5.07 -10.98 4.53
CA SER A 273 4.43 -10.92 5.84
C SER A 273 3.31 -9.89 5.83
N LEU A 274 2.14 -10.23 6.33
CA LEU A 274 1.06 -9.29 6.58
C LEU A 274 0.75 -9.29 8.08
N GLY A 275 1.30 -8.33 8.79
CA GLY A 275 1.16 -8.21 10.24
C GLY A 275 0.40 -6.98 10.68
N LEU A 276 0.09 -6.94 11.97
CA LEU A 276 -0.47 -5.77 12.62
C LEU A 276 0.60 -4.67 12.75
N TYR A 277 0.22 -3.45 12.47
CA TYR A 277 0.99 -2.28 12.90
C TYR A 277 0.64 -2.01 14.37
N GLN A 278 1.58 -2.27 15.26
CA GLN A 278 1.39 -2.20 16.71
C GLN A 278 2.53 -1.44 17.35
N PRO A 279 2.49 -0.09 17.34
CA PRO A 279 3.44 0.71 18.11
C PRO A 279 3.41 0.31 19.58
N GLU A 280 4.55 0.40 20.25
CA GLU A 280 4.70 -0.02 21.66
C GLU A 280 4.72 1.15 22.65
N ASP A 281 4.88 2.39 22.15
CA ASP A 281 5.15 3.60 22.93
C ASP A 281 4.12 4.74 22.71
N GLY A 282 3.03 4.47 22.00
CA GLY A 282 1.96 5.43 21.71
C GLY A 282 1.30 5.19 20.34
N PRO A 283 0.60 6.18 19.78
CA PRO A 283 0.28 7.50 20.33
C PRO A 283 -0.79 7.47 21.43
N PHE A 284 -0.75 8.45 22.32
CA PHE A 284 -1.68 8.56 23.44
C PHE A 284 -2.58 9.80 23.31
N MET A 285 -3.74 9.72 23.94
CA MET A 285 -4.59 10.87 24.18
C MET A 285 -4.01 11.75 25.30
N THR A 286 -4.56 12.93 25.48
CA THR A 286 -4.23 13.79 26.65
C THR A 286 -4.42 13.01 27.94
N ALA A 287 -3.48 13.19 28.88
CA ALA A 287 -3.53 12.58 30.20
C ALA A 287 -4.86 12.84 30.90
N ASN A 288 -5.29 11.89 31.71
CA ASN A 288 -6.52 11.99 32.51
C ASN A 288 -6.48 13.24 33.41
N THR A 289 -7.53 14.01 33.36
CA THR A 289 -7.72 15.19 34.21
C THR A 289 -8.78 14.97 35.29
N GLY A 290 -9.41 13.80 35.33
CA GLY A 290 -10.45 13.43 36.29
C GLY A 290 -9.87 12.69 37.49
N THR A 291 -10.75 12.26 38.40
CA THR A 291 -10.39 11.54 39.62
C THR A 291 -10.30 10.03 39.45
N ARG A 292 -10.48 9.51 38.22
CA ARG A 292 -10.37 8.07 37.98
C ARG A 292 -8.90 7.66 38.04
N THR A 293 -8.63 6.59 38.81
CA THR A 293 -7.28 6.03 38.92
C THR A 293 -7.16 4.71 38.18
N MET A 294 -5.95 4.39 37.75
CA MET A 294 -5.54 3.11 37.18
C MET A 294 -4.43 2.51 38.03
N GLN A 295 -4.51 1.20 38.28
CA GLN A 295 -3.54 0.45 39.08
C GLN A 295 -3.10 -0.82 38.37
N PRO A 296 -1.82 -0.98 38.03
CA PRO A 296 -1.29 -2.25 37.55
C PRO A 296 -1.14 -3.26 38.70
N SER A 297 -1.29 -4.55 38.40
CA SER A 297 -1.12 -5.62 39.39
C SER A 297 0.34 -6.08 39.55
N VAL A 298 1.18 -5.82 38.55
CA VAL A 298 2.61 -6.20 38.50
C VAL A 298 3.39 -5.09 37.78
N LEU A 299 4.71 -5.08 37.94
CA LEU A 299 5.58 -4.08 37.32
C LEU A 299 5.95 -4.45 35.88
N SER A 300 6.10 -5.74 35.57
CA SER A 300 6.53 -6.24 34.27
C SER A 300 5.85 -7.56 33.90
N GLY A 301 5.93 -7.97 32.63
CA GLY A 301 5.37 -9.22 32.16
C GLY A 301 3.88 -9.12 31.85
N ASN A 302 3.09 -10.08 32.33
CA ASN A 302 1.64 -10.11 32.13
C ASN A 302 0.92 -9.93 33.44
N GLY A 303 -0.14 -9.12 33.45
CA GLY A 303 -0.89 -8.80 34.66
C GLY A 303 -2.30 -8.27 34.36
N SER A 304 -2.80 -7.44 35.28
CA SER A 304 -4.07 -6.73 35.11
C SER A 304 -3.92 -5.25 35.37
N LEU A 305 -4.77 -4.45 34.73
CA LEU A 305 -4.94 -3.03 34.99
C LEU A 305 -6.34 -2.80 35.56
N THR A 306 -6.40 -2.27 36.79
CA THR A 306 -7.66 -2.05 37.51
C THR A 306 -7.99 -0.57 37.50
N SER A 307 -9.20 -0.22 37.08
CA SER A 307 -9.77 1.13 37.16
C SER A 307 -10.61 1.30 38.40
N SER A 308 -10.55 2.46 39.06
CA SER A 308 -11.34 2.78 40.25
C SER A 308 -12.86 2.86 40.01
N SER A 309 -13.29 2.90 38.74
CA SER A 309 -14.70 2.89 38.33
C SER A 309 -14.85 2.18 36.99
N MET A 310 -16.08 1.84 36.61
CA MET A 310 -16.36 1.22 35.30
C MET A 310 -15.81 2.03 34.15
N PHE A 311 -14.96 1.41 33.32
CA PHE A 311 -14.26 2.07 32.23
C PHE A 311 -14.04 1.17 31.01
N PHE A 312 -13.54 -0.06 31.22
CA PHE A 312 -13.14 -0.93 30.10
C PHE A 312 -14.34 -1.45 29.31
N LYS A 313 -14.18 -1.50 27.99
CA LYS A 313 -15.15 -2.01 27.02
C LYS A 313 -14.43 -2.99 26.09
N SER A 314 -15.17 -3.85 25.41
CA SER A 314 -14.61 -4.84 24.45
C SER A 314 -13.70 -4.20 23.41
N GLY A 315 -14.03 -3.02 22.91
CA GLY A 315 -13.20 -2.29 21.94
C GLY A 315 -11.86 -1.74 22.50
N HIS A 316 -11.57 -1.90 23.80
CA HIS A 316 -10.23 -1.60 24.34
C HIS A 316 -9.23 -2.75 24.19
N ILE A 317 -9.67 -3.94 23.75
CA ILE A 317 -8.72 -5.02 23.48
C ILE A 317 -7.79 -4.59 22.33
N GLY A 318 -6.47 -4.69 22.56
CA GLY A 318 -5.43 -4.16 21.68
C GLY A 318 -5.01 -2.72 21.96
N ALA A 319 -5.77 -1.95 22.72
CA ALA A 319 -5.46 -0.56 23.10
C ALA A 319 -4.24 -0.49 24.04
N LEU A 320 -3.44 0.57 23.87
CA LEU A 320 -2.39 0.95 24.79
C LEU A 320 -2.96 1.73 25.97
N PHE A 321 -2.34 1.57 27.12
CA PHE A 321 -2.52 2.43 28.29
C PHE A 321 -1.16 2.75 28.88
N ALA A 322 -0.97 4.00 29.24
CA ALA A 322 0.20 4.43 30.02
C ALA A 322 -0.25 4.88 31.40
N ALA A 323 0.54 4.59 32.42
CA ALA A 323 0.31 5.09 33.77
C ALA A 323 1.64 5.55 34.34
N THR A 324 1.65 6.76 34.88
CA THR A 324 2.83 7.40 35.41
C THR A 324 2.74 7.42 36.92
N SER A 325 3.76 6.84 37.58
CA SER A 325 3.94 6.90 39.03
C SER A 325 5.02 7.88 39.41
N THR A 326 4.83 8.61 40.49
CA THR A 326 5.85 9.46 41.07
C THR A 326 6.65 8.69 42.11
N GLY A 327 7.98 8.68 41.96
CA GLY A 327 8.91 7.94 42.82
C GLY A 327 8.87 6.42 42.58
N GLN A 328 9.83 5.74 43.15
CA GLN A 328 9.99 4.28 43.18
C GLN A 328 10.52 3.83 44.53
N SER A 329 10.08 2.65 44.95
CA SER A 329 10.68 1.98 46.11
C SER A 329 10.74 0.49 45.83
N VAL A 330 11.93 -0.08 45.90
CA VAL A 330 12.17 -1.51 45.74
C VAL A 330 12.84 -2.04 47.01
N SER A 331 12.42 -3.20 47.48
CA SER A 331 12.92 -3.84 48.70
C SER A 331 13.24 -5.32 48.46
N LYS A 332 14.25 -5.83 49.10
CA LYS A 332 14.63 -7.24 49.09
C LYS A 332 15.24 -7.64 50.44
N ALA A 333 14.71 -8.73 50.98
CA ALA A 333 15.38 -9.47 52.05
C ALA A 333 16.44 -10.34 51.40
N MET A 334 17.70 -10.05 51.64
CA MET A 334 18.86 -10.77 51.12
C MET A 334 19.25 -11.88 52.11
N THR A 335 19.17 -13.14 51.66
CA THR A 335 19.38 -14.33 52.47
C THR A 335 20.42 -15.29 51.87
N ILE A 336 20.90 -14.99 50.69
CA ILE A 336 21.96 -15.74 50.00
C ILE A 336 22.87 -14.79 49.25
N VAL A 337 24.05 -15.29 48.86
CA VAL A 337 24.96 -14.59 47.98
C VAL A 337 24.29 -14.38 46.61
N LEU A 338 24.55 -13.23 46.01
CA LEU A 338 24.00 -12.76 44.74
C LEU A 338 22.52 -12.33 44.77
N ASP A 339 21.82 -12.41 45.91
CA ASP A 339 20.52 -11.75 46.05
C ASP A 339 20.63 -10.27 45.68
N SER A 340 19.67 -9.77 44.95
CA SER A 340 19.57 -8.37 44.55
C SER A 340 18.17 -7.81 44.68
N THR A 341 18.05 -6.53 44.92
CA THR A 341 16.78 -5.82 44.77
C THR A 341 16.35 -5.86 43.30
N ALA A 342 15.08 -5.57 43.00
CA ALA A 342 14.73 -5.07 41.68
C ALA A 342 15.47 -3.76 41.41
N SER A 343 15.52 -3.35 40.13
CA SER A 343 16.14 -2.08 39.76
C SER A 343 15.20 -0.91 39.97
N ILE A 344 15.75 0.26 40.28
CA ILE A 344 15.09 1.55 40.10
C ILE A 344 15.63 2.22 38.84
N ARG A 345 14.77 2.88 38.09
CA ARG A 345 15.12 3.67 36.90
C ARG A 345 15.26 5.13 37.26
N VAL A 346 16.44 5.68 37.13
CA VAL A 346 16.78 7.06 37.45
C VAL A 346 16.90 7.86 36.15
N THR A 347 16.16 8.98 36.05
CA THR A 347 16.14 9.89 34.93
C THR A 347 16.16 11.34 35.41
N GLY A 348 16.17 12.32 34.51
CA GLY A 348 16.13 13.73 34.86
C GLY A 348 17.52 14.34 35.07
N ILE A 349 17.58 15.44 35.76
CA ILE A 349 18.81 16.23 36.02
C ILE A 349 18.99 16.55 37.53
N THR A 350 20.21 16.71 37.94
CA THR A 350 20.59 17.20 39.29
C THR A 350 19.85 16.47 40.41
N THR A 351 19.01 17.20 41.18
CA THR A 351 18.30 16.66 42.36
C THR A 351 17.22 15.63 42.06
N ASP A 352 16.68 15.63 40.82
CA ASP A 352 15.68 14.63 40.41
C ASP A 352 16.27 13.24 40.33
N ARG A 353 17.61 13.13 40.27
CA ARG A 353 18.37 11.89 40.25
C ARG A 353 18.75 11.36 41.59
N ALA A 354 18.38 12.06 42.67
CA ALA A 354 18.73 11.66 44.05
C ALA A 354 17.82 10.53 44.54
N PHE A 355 18.41 9.45 45.05
CA PHE A 355 17.68 8.34 45.66
C PHE A 355 18.34 7.92 46.98
N THR A 356 17.52 7.29 47.83
CA THR A 356 17.95 6.83 49.16
C THR A 356 18.26 5.33 49.14
N ILE A 357 19.36 4.97 49.70
CA ILE A 357 19.78 3.60 50.00
C ILE A 357 19.53 3.38 51.48
N ASP A 358 18.75 2.35 51.84
CA ASP A 358 18.47 1.96 53.23
C ASP A 358 18.82 0.48 53.40
N LEU A 359 19.75 0.20 54.25
CA LEU A 359 20.25 -1.15 54.59
C LEU A 359 20.07 -1.39 56.08
N SER A 360 19.34 -2.41 56.45
CA SER A 360 19.12 -2.81 57.84
C SER A 360 19.37 -4.31 58.03
N GLY A 361 19.83 -4.67 59.23
CA GLY A 361 20.18 -6.04 59.54
C GLY A 361 21.49 -6.51 58.88
N LEU A 362 22.35 -5.58 58.46
CA LEU A 362 23.64 -5.85 57.84
C LEU A 362 24.76 -5.87 58.90
N THR A 363 24.64 -5.01 59.93
CA THR A 363 25.68 -4.87 60.96
C THR A 363 25.94 -6.18 61.72
N GLY A 364 27.19 -6.63 61.75
CA GLY A 364 27.63 -7.83 62.51
C GLY A 364 27.33 -9.17 61.79
N THR A 365 26.76 -9.17 60.63
CA THR A 365 26.44 -10.41 59.87
C THR A 365 27.60 -10.95 59.06
N GLY A 366 28.60 -10.13 58.75
CA GLY A 366 29.67 -10.44 57.80
C GLY A 366 29.22 -10.39 56.31
N ASN A 367 28.01 -9.92 56.04
CA ASN A 367 27.49 -9.74 54.69
C ASN A 367 28.07 -8.45 54.06
N THR A 368 28.15 -8.42 52.76
CA THR A 368 28.56 -7.22 52.00
C THR A 368 27.55 -6.94 50.88
N VAL A 369 27.03 -5.71 50.88
CA VAL A 369 26.09 -5.22 49.87
C VAL A 369 26.78 -4.11 49.07
N VAL A 370 26.61 -4.15 47.75
CA VAL A 370 27.12 -3.14 46.80
C VAL A 370 25.98 -2.51 46.01
N LEU A 371 26.16 -1.24 45.65
CA LEU A 371 25.32 -0.59 44.66
C LEU A 371 25.84 -0.95 43.26
N GLN A 372 24.97 -1.42 42.40
CA GLN A 372 25.26 -1.67 41.00
C GLN A 372 24.46 -0.70 40.13
N ARG A 373 25.04 -0.31 38.98
CA ARG A 373 24.36 0.45 37.93
C ARG A 373 24.39 -0.30 36.62
N SER A 374 23.38 -0.01 35.76
CA SER A 374 23.25 -0.48 34.39
C SER A 374 22.66 0.60 33.53
N PHE A 375 23.01 0.63 32.23
CA PHE A 375 22.38 1.50 31.24
C PHE A 375 21.31 0.78 30.43
N ASP A 376 21.22 -0.54 30.51
CA ASP A 376 20.33 -1.42 29.75
C ASP A 376 19.49 -2.37 30.64
N ASP A 377 19.55 -2.19 31.98
CA ASP A 377 18.95 -3.09 33.01
C ASP A 377 19.41 -4.56 32.89
N ALA A 378 20.48 -4.81 32.15
CA ALA A 378 20.99 -6.15 31.84
C ALA A 378 22.44 -6.31 32.27
N ALA A 379 23.35 -5.47 31.80
CA ALA A 379 24.77 -5.49 32.14
C ALA A 379 25.03 -4.61 33.37
N TRP A 380 25.46 -5.21 34.49
CA TRP A 380 25.61 -4.53 35.78
C TRP A 380 27.07 -4.31 36.16
N VAL A 381 27.37 -3.09 36.60
CA VAL A 381 28.69 -2.71 37.05
C VAL A 381 28.60 -2.14 38.49
N ASN A 382 29.52 -2.52 39.37
CA ASN A 382 29.58 -1.95 40.72
C ASN A 382 29.89 -0.45 40.66
N VAL A 383 29.13 0.34 41.42
CA VAL A 383 29.41 1.76 41.60
C VAL A 383 30.61 1.86 42.56
N ALA A 384 31.67 2.51 42.10
CA ALA A 384 32.88 2.68 42.93
C ALA A 384 32.55 3.35 44.26
N THR A 385 33.14 2.89 45.33
CA THR A 385 33.00 3.39 46.74
C THR A 385 31.60 3.16 47.36
N LYS A 386 30.66 2.49 46.71
CA LYS A 386 29.31 2.19 47.23
C LYS A 386 29.22 0.73 47.62
N THR A 387 29.90 0.42 48.76
CA THR A 387 29.94 -0.92 49.35
C THR A 387 29.74 -0.78 50.85
N TRP A 388 28.85 -1.58 51.45
CA TRP A 388 28.50 -1.52 52.85
C TRP A 388 28.63 -2.89 53.52
N THR A 389 29.06 -2.85 54.78
CA THR A 389 29.17 -4.00 55.71
C THR A 389 28.43 -3.74 57.00
N ALA A 390 27.76 -2.60 57.15
CA ALA A 390 26.97 -2.20 58.29
C ALA A 390 25.71 -1.49 57.86
N ASP A 391 24.70 -1.43 58.73
CA ASP A 391 23.44 -0.74 58.50
C ASP A 391 23.70 0.72 58.13
N THR A 392 22.97 1.21 57.15
CA THR A 392 23.14 2.59 56.66
C THR A 392 21.84 3.11 56.02
N VAL A 393 21.65 4.42 56.16
CA VAL A 393 20.68 5.17 55.34
C VAL A 393 21.44 6.31 54.68
N GLU A 394 21.52 6.27 53.37
CA GLU A 394 22.35 7.20 52.60
C GLU A 394 21.62 7.72 51.37
N ALA A 395 21.70 9.01 51.10
CA ALA A 395 21.26 9.59 49.82
C ALA A 395 22.42 9.54 48.80
N TYR A 396 22.10 9.18 47.58
CA TYR A 396 23.06 9.10 46.48
C TYR A 396 22.53 9.81 45.22
N THR A 397 23.43 10.54 44.57
CA THR A 397 23.16 11.17 43.23
C THR A 397 24.34 10.84 42.34
N ASP A 398 24.03 10.42 41.11
CA ASP A 398 25.07 9.92 40.17
C ASP A 398 25.69 11.01 39.29
N GLY A 399 25.09 12.16 39.16
CA GLY A 399 25.55 13.25 38.30
C GLY A 399 25.49 12.94 36.77
N LEU A 400 24.73 11.89 36.36
CA LEU A 400 24.56 11.48 34.94
C LEU A 400 23.30 12.11 34.36
N ASP A 401 23.27 13.44 34.29
CA ASP A 401 22.14 14.21 33.82
C ASP A 401 21.71 13.79 32.39
N ASN A 402 20.39 13.76 32.16
CA ASN A 402 19.75 13.39 30.90
C ASN A 402 20.03 11.96 30.40
N GLN A 403 20.51 11.08 31.30
CA GLN A 403 20.70 9.66 30.97
C GLN A 403 19.71 8.79 31.75
N ILE A 404 19.24 7.73 31.13
CA ILE A 404 18.50 6.68 31.80
C ILE A 404 19.51 5.71 32.42
N VAL A 405 19.46 5.55 33.74
CA VAL A 405 20.36 4.64 34.46
C VAL A 405 19.57 3.81 35.45
N TYR A 406 19.82 2.53 35.48
CA TYR A 406 19.20 1.60 36.41
C TYR A 406 20.16 1.33 37.58
N TYR A 407 19.61 1.26 38.79
CA TYR A 407 20.37 0.98 40.03
C TYR A 407 19.73 -0.16 40.79
N ARG A 408 20.54 -1.05 41.35
CA ARG A 408 20.12 -2.10 42.28
C ARG A 408 21.13 -2.29 43.39
N LEU A 409 20.68 -2.84 44.53
CA LEU A 409 21.56 -3.33 45.57
C LEU A 409 21.76 -4.83 45.37
N ARG A 410 23.00 -5.32 45.57
CA ARG A 410 23.36 -6.72 45.42
C ARG A 410 24.23 -7.19 46.57
N CYS A 411 23.89 -8.34 47.18
CA CYS A 411 24.69 -9.04 48.13
C CYS A 411 25.84 -9.75 47.42
N THR A 412 27.08 -9.31 47.66
CA THR A 412 28.30 -9.92 47.06
C THR A 412 28.98 -10.90 47.97
N VAL A 413 28.85 -10.73 49.29
CA VAL A 413 29.30 -11.68 50.30
C VAL A 413 28.12 -11.93 51.24
N TYR A 414 27.77 -13.17 51.45
CA TYR A 414 26.78 -13.59 52.42
C TYR A 414 27.41 -14.54 53.46
N ALA A 415 27.32 -14.21 54.72
CA ALA A 415 27.82 -15.04 55.81
C ALA A 415 26.68 -15.54 56.70
N ALA A 416 25.75 -14.67 57.12
CA ALA A 416 24.67 -15.08 58.01
C ALA A 416 23.54 -14.03 58.06
N GLY A 417 22.36 -14.42 58.60
CA GLY A 417 21.26 -13.51 58.93
C GLY A 417 20.44 -13.07 57.71
N THR A 418 19.64 -12.04 57.90
CA THR A 418 18.83 -11.46 56.82
C THR A 418 19.13 -9.96 56.76
N THR A 419 19.62 -9.48 55.62
CA THR A 419 19.81 -8.05 55.35
C THR A 419 18.61 -7.55 54.52
N THR A 420 17.92 -6.56 55.04
CA THR A 420 16.89 -5.87 54.24
C THR A 420 17.51 -4.69 53.51
N ALA A 421 17.43 -4.71 52.21
CA ALA A 421 17.95 -3.64 51.33
C ALA A 421 16.82 -2.95 50.61
N ILE A 422 16.74 -1.61 50.71
CA ILE A 422 15.72 -0.80 50.10
C ILE A 422 16.36 0.32 49.29
N LEU A 423 15.88 0.52 48.06
CA LEU A 423 16.17 1.70 47.25
C LEU A 423 14.90 2.50 47.08
N THR A 424 14.94 3.81 47.37
CA THR A 424 13.80 4.70 47.25
C THR A 424 14.18 5.99 46.52
N ILE A 425 13.53 6.30 45.45
CA ILE A 425 13.58 7.60 44.78
C ILE A 425 12.19 8.25 44.93
N SER A 426 12.16 9.46 45.51
CA SER A 426 10.89 10.20 45.75
C SER A 426 10.58 11.21 44.66
N THR A 427 11.57 11.56 43.89
CA THR A 427 11.49 12.47 42.75
C THR A 427 11.52 11.69 41.45
N GLY A 428 11.16 12.34 40.33
CA GLY A 428 11.07 11.69 39.04
C GLY A 428 9.76 10.95 38.84
N SER A 429 9.35 10.84 37.63
CA SER A 429 8.17 10.09 37.23
C SER A 429 8.57 8.91 36.34
N ILE A 430 7.95 7.77 36.54
CA ILE A 430 8.11 6.60 35.69
C ILE A 430 6.82 6.33 35.00
N ARG A 431 6.90 6.37 33.69
CA ARG A 431 5.80 6.08 32.76
C ARG A 431 5.92 4.64 32.30
N GLY A 432 5.04 3.78 32.79
CA GLY A 432 4.86 2.41 32.30
C GLY A 432 3.82 2.37 31.19
N VAL A 433 4.00 1.44 30.25
CA VAL A 433 3.09 1.25 29.11
C VAL A 433 2.65 -0.20 29.06
N CYS A 434 1.36 -0.43 28.86
CA CYS A 434 0.80 -1.77 28.65
C CYS A 434 -0.21 -1.79 27.49
N ARG A 435 -0.44 -2.99 26.96
CA ARG A 435 -1.50 -3.24 25.99
C ARG A 435 -2.55 -4.15 26.61
N VAL A 436 -3.82 -3.81 26.42
CA VAL A 436 -4.95 -4.65 26.84
C VAL A 436 -5.04 -5.89 25.97
N THR A 437 -5.01 -7.06 26.59
CA THR A 437 -5.09 -8.35 25.91
C THR A 437 -6.42 -9.06 26.13
N GLY A 438 -7.23 -8.60 27.10
CA GLY A 438 -8.54 -9.15 27.42
C GLY A 438 -9.20 -8.36 28.52
N LEU A 439 -10.43 -8.72 28.87
CA LEU A 439 -11.20 -8.09 29.95
C LEU A 439 -11.66 -9.14 30.95
N ALA A 440 -11.41 -8.88 32.23
CA ALA A 440 -12.02 -9.62 33.33
C ALA A 440 -13.33 -8.98 33.83
N GLY A 441 -13.58 -7.74 33.41
CA GLY A 441 -14.80 -6.99 33.72
C GLY A 441 -14.69 -5.55 33.27
N SER A 442 -15.69 -4.72 33.56
CA SER A 442 -15.70 -3.31 33.20
C SER A 442 -14.72 -2.44 34.02
N THR A 443 -14.16 -2.99 35.09
CA THR A 443 -13.16 -2.29 35.92
C THR A 443 -11.78 -2.94 35.84
N VAL A 444 -11.63 -4.12 35.23
CA VAL A 444 -10.36 -4.87 35.18
C VAL A 444 -10.08 -5.35 33.77
N ALA A 445 -8.96 -4.94 33.22
CA ALA A 445 -8.41 -5.42 31.96
C ALA A 445 -7.22 -6.35 32.20
N THR A 446 -7.09 -7.43 31.44
CA THR A 446 -5.88 -8.22 31.35
C THR A 446 -4.89 -7.50 30.44
N ILE A 447 -3.63 -7.40 30.83
CA ILE A 447 -2.62 -6.62 30.11
C ILE A 447 -1.33 -7.39 29.90
N GLU A 448 -0.63 -7.05 28.83
CA GLU A 448 0.81 -7.26 28.65
C GLU A 448 1.53 -5.95 28.89
N ILE A 449 2.58 -5.98 29.71
CA ILE A 449 3.39 -4.80 30.02
C ILE A 449 4.51 -4.72 28.98
N ILE A 450 4.57 -3.57 28.30
CA ILE A 450 5.54 -3.28 27.27
C ILE A 450 6.73 -2.53 27.86
N THR A 451 6.45 -1.44 28.60
CA THR A 451 7.43 -0.71 29.39
C THR A 451 7.08 -0.85 30.84
N ASP A 452 8.05 -1.26 31.65
CA ASP A 452 7.86 -1.57 33.07
C ASP A 452 7.25 -0.38 33.83
N PHE A 453 6.25 -0.65 34.67
CA PHE A 453 5.67 0.36 35.57
C PHE A 453 6.63 0.68 36.73
N GLY A 454 6.58 1.91 37.20
CA GLY A 454 7.38 2.34 38.35
C GLY A 454 6.87 1.85 39.71
N ALA A 455 5.56 1.63 39.86
CA ALA A 455 4.95 1.18 41.11
C ALA A 455 3.62 0.46 40.89
N ILE A 456 3.26 -0.41 41.86
CA ILE A 456 1.93 -1.09 41.91
C ILE A 456 1.01 -0.25 42.78
N VAL A 457 0.74 1.00 42.38
CA VAL A 457 -0.13 1.93 43.12
C VAL A 457 -1.16 2.52 42.16
N ALA A 458 -2.31 2.91 42.72
CA ALA A 458 -3.31 3.61 41.95
C ALA A 458 -2.82 5.03 41.62
N THR A 459 -2.87 5.41 40.36
CA THR A 459 -2.49 6.75 39.88
C THR A 459 -3.60 7.34 39.05
N ASP A 460 -3.85 8.65 39.20
CA ASP A 460 -4.74 9.44 38.34
C ASP A 460 -4.00 10.00 37.10
N ASN A 461 -2.68 9.94 37.10
CA ASN A 461 -1.86 10.30 35.94
C ASN A 461 -1.71 9.09 34.99
N TRP A 462 -2.70 8.92 34.10
CA TRP A 462 -2.75 7.86 33.13
C TRP A 462 -3.24 8.39 31.78
N GLU A 463 -2.91 7.68 30.72
CA GLU A 463 -3.25 8.03 29.35
C GLU A 463 -3.83 6.81 28.63
N GLU A 464 -4.83 7.02 27.78
CA GLU A 464 -5.39 6.02 26.88
C GLU A 464 -4.74 6.15 25.50
N GLY A 465 -4.45 5.04 24.84
CA GLY A 465 -3.98 5.03 23.47
C GLY A 465 -5.00 5.63 22.50
N LEU A 466 -4.52 6.37 21.53
CA LEU A 466 -5.35 7.09 20.55
C LEU A 466 -6.13 6.12 19.65
N TRP A 467 -5.62 4.90 19.45
CA TRP A 467 -6.14 3.92 18.49
C TRP A 467 -6.66 2.67 19.19
N SER A 468 -7.87 2.29 18.88
CA SER A 468 -8.50 1.04 19.32
C SER A 468 -9.82 0.83 18.55
N ASP A 469 -10.43 -0.35 18.65
CA ASP A 469 -11.80 -0.57 18.14
C ASP A 469 -12.83 0.32 18.81
N TYR A 470 -12.52 0.84 20.01
CA TYR A 470 -13.37 1.79 20.72
C TYR A 470 -13.18 3.24 20.24
N ARG A 471 -11.93 3.63 19.96
CA ARG A 471 -11.57 5.00 19.54
C ARG A 471 -11.57 5.18 18.03
N GLY A 472 -11.48 4.08 17.29
CA GLY A 472 -11.30 4.04 15.84
C GLY A 472 -9.84 3.92 15.42
N TRP A 473 -9.66 3.66 14.14
CA TRP A 473 -8.36 3.46 13.49
C TRP A 473 -8.15 4.49 12.40
N PRO A 474 -6.90 4.86 12.07
CA PRO A 474 -6.61 5.76 10.97
C PRO A 474 -7.19 5.30 9.64
N SER A 475 -7.69 6.24 8.86
CA SER A 475 -8.26 6.05 7.52
C SER A 475 -7.25 6.26 6.39
N ALA A 476 -6.15 6.96 6.66
CA ALA A 476 -5.10 7.27 5.69
C ALA A 476 -3.72 7.30 6.36
N GLY A 477 -2.68 7.06 5.58
CA GLY A 477 -1.30 7.16 6.05
C GLY A 477 -0.35 7.49 4.90
N SER A 478 0.77 8.14 5.22
CA SER A 478 1.84 8.47 4.27
C SER A 478 3.16 8.66 5.00
N LEU A 479 4.27 8.38 4.33
CA LEU A 479 5.58 8.80 4.82
C LEU A 479 5.84 10.24 4.39
N TYR A 480 6.30 11.07 5.32
CA TYR A 480 6.62 12.46 5.06
C TYR A 480 7.78 12.92 5.96
N GLU A 481 8.83 13.48 5.37
CA GLU A 481 10.02 14.01 6.07
C GLU A 481 10.59 13.04 7.13
N GLY A 482 10.77 11.77 6.77
CA GLY A 482 11.31 10.74 7.67
C GLY A 482 10.37 10.30 8.80
N ARG A 483 9.08 10.63 8.72
CA ARG A 483 8.06 10.27 9.70
C ARG A 483 6.92 9.48 9.06
N MET A 484 6.35 8.53 9.79
CA MET A 484 5.07 7.93 9.41
C MET A 484 3.93 8.82 9.91
N ALA A 485 3.17 9.38 8.96
CA ALA A 485 1.99 10.17 9.23
C ALA A 485 0.73 9.31 9.12
N TRP A 486 -0.11 9.32 10.15
CA TRP A 486 -1.41 8.69 10.17
C TRP A 486 -2.51 9.73 10.34
N GLY A 487 -3.58 9.61 9.57
CA GLY A 487 -4.75 10.46 9.65
C GLY A 487 -6.02 9.68 9.89
N GLY A 488 -6.87 10.22 10.72
CA GLY A 488 -8.15 9.61 11.05
C GLY A 488 -9.20 10.66 11.38
N PHE A 489 -10.06 10.35 12.31
CA PHE A 489 -11.10 11.28 12.78
C PHE A 489 -10.47 12.55 13.37
N ASP A 490 -10.54 13.65 12.62
CA ASP A 490 -10.15 14.99 13.05
C ASP A 490 -8.72 15.13 13.60
N SER A 491 -7.85 14.19 13.34
CA SER A 491 -6.49 14.20 13.87
C SER A 491 -5.45 13.69 12.87
N ILE A 492 -4.26 14.26 13.00
CA ILE A 492 -3.04 13.79 12.35
C ILE A 492 -2.00 13.44 13.41
N VAL A 493 -1.35 12.32 13.22
CA VAL A 493 -0.29 11.79 14.10
C VAL A 493 0.93 11.49 13.25
N LEU A 494 2.09 12.06 13.61
CA LEU A 494 3.36 11.75 12.97
C LEU A 494 4.30 11.08 13.99
N SER A 495 4.99 10.05 13.54
CA SER A 495 5.95 9.32 14.37
C SER A 495 7.18 10.16 14.75
N VAL A 496 7.99 9.64 15.64
CA VAL A 496 9.37 10.07 15.87
C VAL A 496 10.13 10.04 14.53
N SER A 497 11.06 10.99 14.31
CA SER A 497 11.88 11.03 13.12
C SER A 497 12.66 9.73 12.94
N ASP A 498 12.63 9.18 11.71
CA ASP A 498 13.30 7.95 11.29
C ASP A 498 12.92 6.67 12.08
N GLN A 499 11.85 6.76 12.90
CA GLN A 499 11.27 5.64 13.63
C GLN A 499 9.78 5.54 13.31
N PHE A 500 9.41 4.78 12.27
CA PHE A 500 8.06 4.78 11.70
C PHE A 500 6.97 4.14 12.58
N ASP A 501 7.34 3.45 13.64
CA ASP A 501 6.47 2.84 14.64
C ASP A 501 6.66 3.41 16.06
N GLY A 502 7.50 4.45 16.22
CA GLY A 502 7.76 5.12 17.49
C GLY A 502 6.88 6.37 17.69
N PHE A 503 6.21 6.47 18.84
CA PHE A 503 5.39 7.62 19.23
C PHE A 503 5.62 8.02 20.67
N ASP A 504 6.79 7.71 21.21
CA ASP A 504 7.13 7.99 22.60
C ASP A 504 7.09 9.49 22.90
N PRO A 505 6.16 9.95 23.73
CA PRO A 505 6.06 11.37 24.12
C PRO A 505 7.23 11.83 25.01
N GLU A 506 8.04 10.93 25.55
CA GLU A 506 9.27 11.26 26.30
C GLU A 506 10.44 11.59 25.36
N THR A 507 10.32 11.29 24.06
CA THR A 507 11.26 11.77 23.03
C THR A 507 11.02 13.24 22.77
N LEU A 508 11.81 14.08 23.44
CA LEU A 508 11.66 15.54 23.38
C LEU A 508 12.46 16.16 22.22
N GLY A 509 12.14 17.42 21.91
CA GLY A 509 12.81 18.21 20.88
C GLY A 509 12.22 17.94 19.47
N ASP A 510 13.01 18.27 18.47
CA ASP A 510 12.55 18.29 17.07
C ASP A 510 12.25 16.90 16.51
N SER A 511 12.86 15.86 17.06
CA SER A 511 12.61 14.47 16.67
C SER A 511 11.34 13.88 17.28
N GLY A 512 10.76 14.49 18.29
CA GLY A 512 9.58 13.96 19.01
C GLY A 512 8.36 13.72 18.14
N PRO A 513 7.40 12.91 18.59
CA PRO A 513 6.16 12.65 17.85
C PRO A 513 5.25 13.89 17.81
N ILE A 514 4.42 13.98 16.79
CA ILE A 514 3.49 15.11 16.60
C ILE A 514 2.07 14.56 16.62
N ILE A 515 1.25 15.05 17.56
CA ILE A 515 -0.18 14.73 17.62
C ILE A 515 -0.94 16.05 17.58
N ARG A 516 -1.77 16.25 16.55
CA ARG A 516 -2.54 17.48 16.36
C ARG A 516 -3.95 17.19 15.86
N SER A 517 -4.91 17.92 16.39
CA SER A 517 -6.26 17.96 15.82
C SER A 517 -6.27 18.85 14.58
N ILE A 518 -7.02 18.45 13.55
CA ILE A 518 -7.30 19.28 12.39
C ILE A 518 -8.60 20.10 12.56
N GLY A 519 -9.31 19.95 13.67
CA GLY A 519 -10.60 20.57 13.96
C GLY A 519 -10.56 22.09 13.86
N SER A 520 -11.36 22.64 12.98
CA SER A 520 -11.68 24.07 12.88
C SER A 520 -13.13 24.27 12.46
N GLY A 521 -14.01 23.35 12.85
CA GLY A 521 -15.41 23.32 12.47
C GLY A 521 -16.06 21.98 12.81
N PRO A 522 -17.04 21.51 12.04
CA PRO A 522 -17.62 20.18 12.21
C PRO A 522 -16.54 19.11 12.01
N MET A 523 -16.72 17.96 12.69
CA MET A 523 -15.83 16.80 12.60
C MET A 523 -15.57 16.44 11.14
N ASP A 524 -14.30 16.31 10.74
CA ASP A 524 -13.89 16.07 9.38
C ASP A 524 -12.94 14.86 9.31
N THR A 525 -13.23 13.91 8.44
CA THR A 525 -12.45 12.69 8.28
C THR A 525 -11.42 12.87 7.19
N ILE A 526 -10.17 12.53 7.48
CA ILE A 526 -9.10 12.49 6.47
C ILE A 526 -9.30 11.26 5.58
N ASN A 527 -9.57 11.48 4.31
CA ASN A 527 -9.80 10.43 3.31
C ASN A 527 -8.52 9.96 2.64
N TRP A 528 -7.54 10.85 2.51
CA TRP A 528 -6.24 10.56 1.91
C TRP A 528 -5.18 11.57 2.37
N MET A 529 -3.93 11.17 2.23
CA MET A 529 -2.74 12.00 2.40
C MET A 529 -1.89 11.97 1.15
N LEU A 530 -1.28 13.11 0.80
CA LEU A 530 -0.42 13.24 -0.36
C LEU A 530 0.85 14.03 0.00
N PRO A 531 2.03 13.39 -0.03
CA PRO A 531 3.30 14.05 0.21
C PRO A 531 3.73 14.82 -1.05
N LEU A 532 3.58 16.13 -1.03
CA LEU A 532 4.13 17.06 -2.02
C LEU A 532 5.30 17.83 -1.37
N GLN A 533 5.53 19.07 -1.76
CA GLN A 533 6.45 19.98 -1.05
C GLN A 533 5.94 20.27 0.38
N ARG A 534 4.64 20.08 0.61
CA ARG A 534 3.98 20.06 1.89
C ARG A 534 3.13 18.79 1.98
N LEU A 535 2.86 18.33 3.17
CA LEU A 535 1.92 17.23 3.33
C LEU A 535 0.49 17.77 3.16
N ILE A 536 -0.21 17.27 2.15
CA ILE A 536 -1.60 17.63 1.90
C ILE A 536 -2.51 16.55 2.48
N LEU A 537 -3.52 17.00 3.21
CA LEU A 537 -4.58 16.17 3.78
C LEU A 537 -5.87 16.43 3.02
N GLY A 538 -6.42 15.43 2.39
CA GLY A 538 -7.75 15.50 1.81
C GLY A 538 -8.79 15.06 2.80
N ALA A 539 -9.54 16.00 3.35
CA ALA A 539 -10.61 15.72 4.27
C ALA A 539 -11.98 15.86 3.58
N GLN A 540 -13.02 15.35 4.20
CA GLN A 540 -14.35 15.28 3.58
C GLN A 540 -14.93 16.67 3.25
N LEU A 541 -14.59 17.68 4.02
CA LEU A 541 -15.12 19.04 3.86
C LEU A 541 -14.10 20.04 3.29
N ALA A 542 -12.79 19.74 3.40
CA ALA A 542 -11.74 20.66 2.99
C ALA A 542 -10.42 19.92 2.72
N GLU A 543 -9.51 20.55 1.99
CA GLU A 543 -8.11 20.13 1.87
C GLU A 543 -7.25 21.02 2.76
N HIS A 544 -6.29 20.41 3.46
CA HIS A 544 -5.38 21.11 4.35
C HIS A 544 -3.93 20.90 3.94
N SER A 545 -3.13 21.95 4.01
CA SER A 545 -1.67 21.86 3.91
C SER A 545 -1.05 21.87 5.30
N VAL A 546 -0.16 20.92 5.54
CA VAL A 546 0.62 20.80 6.77
C VAL A 546 2.05 21.20 6.46
N ARG A 547 2.60 22.11 7.27
CA ARG A 547 3.91 22.71 7.02
C ARG A 547 4.57 23.17 8.31
N SER A 548 5.87 23.47 8.21
CA SER A 548 6.57 24.27 9.21
C SER A 548 6.20 25.77 9.10
N ASN A 549 6.59 26.54 10.08
CA ASN A 549 6.41 28.02 10.04
C ASN A 549 7.38 28.69 9.06
N ALA A 550 8.54 28.10 8.81
CA ALA A 550 9.52 28.56 7.83
C ALA A 550 9.48 27.70 6.55
N PHE A 551 9.92 28.27 5.43
CA PHE A 551 9.75 27.63 4.13
C PHE A 551 10.61 26.36 3.94
N ASP A 552 11.84 26.36 4.47
CA ASP A 552 12.83 25.29 4.27
C ASP A 552 13.14 24.50 5.56
N GLU A 553 12.31 24.63 6.58
CA GLU A 553 12.49 23.88 7.82
C GLU A 553 11.58 22.64 7.85
N PRO A 554 12.07 21.50 8.37
CA PRO A 554 11.26 20.31 8.54
C PRO A 554 10.16 20.53 9.59
N ILE A 555 9.13 19.69 9.54
CA ILE A 555 8.06 19.69 10.54
C ILE A 555 8.57 19.12 11.86
N THR A 556 8.38 19.88 12.95
CA THR A 556 8.74 19.47 14.31
C THR A 556 7.56 19.64 15.26
N PRO A 557 7.58 19.05 16.48
CA PRO A 557 6.50 19.26 17.45
C PRO A 557 6.24 20.72 17.81
N SER A 558 7.27 21.57 17.80
CA SER A 558 7.19 23.01 18.06
C SER A 558 6.94 23.86 16.82
N ASN A 559 7.19 23.31 15.62
CA ASN A 559 7.11 24.01 14.34
C ASN A 559 6.14 23.28 13.39
N PHE A 560 4.89 23.18 13.81
CA PHE A 560 3.80 22.54 13.06
C PHE A 560 2.68 23.52 12.82
N ASN A 561 2.38 23.80 11.57
CA ASN A 561 1.28 24.66 11.17
C ASN A 561 0.39 23.96 10.15
N ARG A 562 -0.91 24.01 10.38
CA ARG A 562 -1.93 23.54 9.46
C ARG A 562 -2.71 24.73 8.89
N LYS A 563 -2.88 24.74 7.57
CA LYS A 563 -3.67 25.75 6.90
C LYS A 563 -4.66 25.10 5.93
N GLN A 564 -5.85 25.65 5.83
CA GLN A 564 -6.81 25.21 4.83
C GLN A 564 -6.34 25.68 3.45
N ALA A 565 -6.09 24.75 2.53
CA ALA A 565 -5.65 25.00 1.16
C ALA A 565 -6.83 25.15 0.19
N SER A 566 -7.95 24.45 0.46
CA SER A 566 -9.12 24.45 -0.40
C SER A 566 -10.38 24.09 0.42
N SER A 567 -11.54 24.49 -0.07
CA SER A 567 -12.86 24.20 0.51
C SER A 567 -13.72 23.27 -0.35
N GLN A 568 -13.10 22.54 -1.28
CA GLN A 568 -13.84 21.65 -2.22
C GLN A 568 -14.33 20.38 -1.52
N GLY A 569 -13.57 19.90 -0.54
CA GLY A 569 -13.75 18.61 0.09
C GLY A 569 -13.38 17.45 -0.83
N SER A 570 -12.97 16.36 -0.24
CA SER A 570 -12.39 15.23 -0.95
C SER A 570 -13.26 13.98 -0.87
N GLN A 571 -13.41 13.29 -2.00
CA GLN A 571 -13.93 11.93 -2.06
C GLN A 571 -12.94 10.95 -1.40
N ALA A 572 -13.44 9.81 -0.92
CA ALA A 572 -12.60 8.72 -0.41
C ALA A 572 -11.93 7.94 -1.56
N VAL A 573 -11.21 8.65 -2.42
CA VAL A 573 -10.38 8.14 -3.51
C VAL A 573 -8.97 8.69 -3.30
N GLN A 574 -7.95 7.83 -3.32
CA GLN A 574 -6.56 8.25 -3.12
C GLN A 574 -6.18 9.31 -4.16
N ALA A 575 -5.73 10.46 -3.70
CA ALA A 575 -5.17 11.50 -4.56
C ALA A 575 -3.84 11.03 -5.18
N VAL A 576 -3.55 11.51 -6.38
CA VAL A 576 -2.36 11.10 -7.13
C VAL A 576 -1.43 12.27 -7.39
N ARG A 577 -0.14 11.97 -7.47
CA ARG A 577 0.92 12.96 -7.69
C ARG A 577 1.41 12.93 -9.13
N VAL A 578 1.46 14.11 -9.74
CA VAL A 578 2.15 14.36 -11.03
C VAL A 578 3.16 15.48 -10.80
N ASP A 579 4.43 15.16 -10.84
CA ASP A 579 5.54 16.07 -10.51
C ASP A 579 5.37 16.76 -9.14
N SER A 580 5.27 18.07 -9.10
CA SER A 580 5.04 18.87 -7.88
C SER A 580 3.56 19.12 -7.58
N ARG A 581 2.63 18.49 -8.29
CA ARG A 581 1.19 18.73 -8.20
C ARG A 581 0.43 17.53 -7.72
N GLY A 582 -0.68 17.77 -7.05
CA GLY A 582 -1.63 16.73 -6.65
C GLY A 582 -2.89 16.81 -7.51
N PHE A 583 -3.51 15.65 -7.75
CA PHE A 583 -4.84 15.57 -8.35
C PHE A 583 -5.76 14.79 -7.43
N PHE A 584 -6.92 15.35 -7.15
CA PHE A 584 -7.90 14.73 -6.26
C PHE A 584 -9.33 14.86 -6.80
N VAL A 585 -10.18 14.00 -6.32
CA VAL A 585 -11.61 13.99 -6.67
C VAL A 585 -12.37 14.74 -5.58
N GLN A 586 -13.17 15.73 -5.99
CA GLN A 586 -14.07 16.47 -5.11
C GLN A 586 -15.06 15.52 -4.42
N ARG A 587 -15.53 15.88 -3.23
CA ARG A 587 -16.46 15.08 -2.41
C ARG A 587 -17.69 14.56 -3.15
N GLY A 588 -18.15 15.23 -4.21
CA GLY A 588 -19.27 14.79 -5.05
C GLY A 588 -18.90 13.66 -6.03
N GLY A 589 -17.63 13.26 -6.13
CA GLY A 589 -17.16 12.17 -6.98
C GLY A 589 -17.07 12.47 -8.46
N THR A 590 -17.61 13.60 -8.95
CA THR A 590 -17.81 13.87 -10.37
C THR A 590 -16.88 14.93 -10.96
N ARG A 591 -16.03 15.53 -10.14
CA ARG A 591 -15.07 16.55 -10.58
C ARG A 591 -13.69 16.24 -10.07
N MET A 592 -12.69 16.58 -10.87
CA MET A 592 -11.27 16.48 -10.50
C MET A 592 -10.66 17.86 -10.37
N PHE A 593 -9.87 18.03 -9.33
CA PHE A 593 -9.12 19.24 -9.06
C PHE A 593 -7.63 18.98 -9.05
N GLU A 594 -6.89 19.94 -9.59
CA GLU A 594 -5.44 20.03 -9.49
C GLU A 594 -5.05 20.88 -8.27
N LEU A 595 -4.19 20.38 -7.42
CA LEU A 595 -3.53 21.12 -6.35
C LEU A 595 -2.16 21.55 -6.84
N ALA A 596 -1.95 22.86 -6.88
CA ALA A 596 -0.70 23.45 -7.28
C ALA A 596 -0.24 24.49 -6.25
N PHE A 597 1.07 24.58 -6.04
CA PHE A 597 1.64 25.65 -5.21
C PHE A 597 1.44 27.00 -5.92
N ASP A 598 0.86 27.93 -5.20
CA ASP A 598 0.65 29.31 -5.64
C ASP A 598 1.59 30.23 -4.85
N ALA A 599 2.47 30.91 -5.57
CA ALA A 599 3.46 31.79 -4.98
C ALA A 599 2.84 33.05 -4.32
N GLU A 600 1.68 33.52 -4.83
CA GLU A 600 1.03 34.71 -4.28
C GLU A 600 0.45 34.45 -2.89
N THR A 601 -0.17 33.30 -2.70
CA THR A 601 -0.71 32.86 -1.40
C THR A 601 0.33 32.16 -0.53
N SER A 602 1.49 31.82 -1.11
CA SER A 602 2.54 30.98 -0.51
C SER A 602 1.98 29.67 0.05
N ASP A 603 1.00 29.10 -0.63
CA ASP A 603 0.37 27.82 -0.27
C ASP A 603 -0.19 27.10 -1.50
N TYR A 604 -0.77 25.92 -1.29
CA TYR A 604 -1.45 25.18 -2.35
C TYR A 604 -2.85 25.74 -2.60
N GLY A 605 -3.19 25.92 -3.87
CA GLY A 605 -4.52 26.25 -4.34
C GLY A 605 -5.12 25.14 -5.20
N SER A 606 -6.44 25.07 -5.30
CA SER A 606 -7.13 24.07 -6.13
C SER A 606 -7.70 24.68 -7.41
N LYS A 607 -7.56 23.97 -8.54
CA LYS A 607 -8.09 24.36 -9.84
C LYS A 607 -8.86 23.18 -10.46
N ASP A 608 -10.11 23.45 -10.90
CA ASP A 608 -10.93 22.44 -11.58
C ASP A 608 -10.37 22.13 -12.98
N VAL A 609 -9.92 20.89 -13.19
CA VAL A 609 -9.43 20.39 -14.48
C VAL A 609 -10.54 19.78 -15.33
N THR A 610 -11.74 19.65 -14.79
CA THR A 610 -12.94 19.17 -15.48
C THR A 610 -13.88 20.30 -15.91
N ILE A 611 -13.46 21.56 -15.77
CA ILE A 611 -14.33 22.74 -15.97
C ILE A 611 -14.97 22.80 -17.35
N LEU A 612 -14.27 22.38 -18.40
CA LEU A 612 -14.79 22.35 -19.78
C LEU A 612 -15.56 21.06 -20.12
N ASN A 613 -15.49 20.06 -19.24
CA ASN A 613 -16.23 18.80 -19.36
C ASN A 613 -16.65 18.28 -17.99
N PRO A 614 -17.66 18.90 -17.37
CA PRO A 614 -18.12 18.51 -16.04
C PRO A 614 -18.81 17.14 -15.99
N GLU A 615 -19.10 16.54 -17.13
CA GLU A 615 -19.72 15.23 -17.26
C GLU A 615 -18.70 14.08 -17.42
N VAL A 616 -17.43 14.38 -17.67
CA VAL A 616 -16.42 13.35 -18.01
C VAL A 616 -16.21 12.33 -16.90
N CYS A 617 -16.29 12.78 -15.65
CA CYS A 617 -16.12 11.93 -14.46
C CYS A 617 -17.44 11.38 -13.89
N ARG A 618 -18.56 11.52 -14.62
CA ARG A 618 -19.84 10.91 -14.22
C ARG A 618 -19.91 9.44 -14.63
N PRO A 619 -20.58 8.59 -13.81
CA PRO A 619 -21.37 8.94 -12.60
C PRO A 619 -20.51 9.34 -11.38
N SER A 620 -19.38 8.70 -11.12
CA SER A 620 -18.40 9.10 -10.09
C SER A 620 -17.08 8.35 -10.28
N VAL A 621 -15.97 8.98 -9.91
CA VAL A 621 -14.66 8.33 -9.88
C VAL A 621 -14.55 7.45 -8.63
N VAL A 622 -14.11 6.21 -8.80
CA VAL A 622 -13.90 5.24 -7.72
C VAL A 622 -12.43 4.87 -7.52
N ARG A 623 -11.60 5.03 -8.57
CA ARG A 623 -10.16 4.75 -8.54
C ARG A 623 -9.40 5.70 -9.45
N MET A 624 -8.14 5.98 -9.08
CA MET A 624 -7.21 6.71 -9.92
C MET A 624 -5.81 6.10 -9.84
N ALA A 625 -5.10 6.12 -10.98
CA ALA A 625 -3.68 5.80 -11.05
C ALA A 625 -3.00 6.66 -12.13
N VAL A 626 -1.69 6.90 -11.97
CA VAL A 626 -0.90 7.74 -12.88
C VAL A 626 0.05 6.88 -13.69
N GLN A 627 -0.05 6.96 -15.00
CA GLN A 627 0.96 6.55 -15.96
C GLN A 627 1.84 7.77 -16.25
N ARG A 628 3.16 7.66 -16.13
CA ARG A 628 4.10 8.76 -16.40
C ARG A 628 4.70 8.67 -17.79
N GLN A 629 4.89 7.48 -18.29
CA GLN A 629 5.53 7.20 -19.58
C GLN A 629 4.61 6.36 -20.48
N PRO A 630 4.54 6.66 -21.81
CA PRO A 630 5.31 7.63 -22.58
C PRO A 630 4.80 9.07 -22.43
N ASP A 631 3.52 9.26 -22.14
CA ASP A 631 2.88 10.54 -21.84
C ASP A 631 2.24 10.45 -20.46
N THR A 632 2.18 11.56 -19.71
CA THR A 632 1.51 11.59 -18.42
C THR A 632 0.01 11.44 -18.60
N ARG A 633 -0.55 10.36 -18.06
CA ARG A 633 -1.97 10.03 -18.10
C ARG A 633 -2.48 9.68 -16.71
N ILE A 634 -3.64 10.24 -16.35
CA ILE A 634 -4.34 9.86 -15.12
C ILE A 634 -5.55 9.03 -15.54
N HIS A 635 -5.53 7.77 -15.18
CA HIS A 635 -6.62 6.84 -15.43
C HIS A 635 -7.61 6.90 -14.27
N CYS A 636 -8.86 7.25 -14.56
CA CYS A 636 -9.94 7.39 -13.57
C CYS A 636 -11.01 6.37 -13.88
N VAL A 637 -11.10 5.32 -13.10
CA VAL A 637 -12.18 4.33 -13.18
C VAL A 637 -13.44 4.94 -12.60
N LEU A 638 -14.52 4.86 -13.36
CA LEU A 638 -15.83 5.35 -12.96
C LEU A 638 -16.69 4.22 -12.40
N SER A 639 -17.70 4.58 -11.63
CA SER A 639 -18.57 3.59 -10.95
C SER A 639 -19.47 2.81 -11.92
N ASP A 640 -19.57 3.22 -13.20
CA ASP A 640 -20.22 2.47 -14.25
C ASP A 640 -19.27 1.50 -14.99
N GLY A 641 -18.00 1.48 -14.61
CA GLY A 641 -16.96 0.64 -15.21
C GLY A 641 -16.34 1.20 -16.48
N THR A 642 -16.69 2.42 -16.90
CA THR A 642 -15.94 3.16 -17.93
C THR A 642 -14.70 3.81 -17.31
N VAL A 643 -13.72 4.16 -18.12
CA VAL A 643 -12.52 4.87 -17.63
C VAL A 643 -12.40 6.22 -18.31
N ALA A 644 -12.32 7.28 -17.53
CA ALA A 644 -11.93 8.60 -18.02
C ALA A 644 -10.41 8.74 -17.89
N VAL A 645 -9.74 9.10 -18.98
CA VAL A 645 -8.30 9.29 -18.99
C VAL A 645 -7.99 10.76 -19.25
N LEU A 646 -7.24 11.38 -18.36
CA LEU A 646 -6.69 12.73 -18.52
C LEU A 646 -5.27 12.62 -19.04
N VAL A 647 -5.03 13.07 -20.27
CA VAL A 647 -3.68 13.32 -20.79
C VAL A 647 -3.29 14.73 -20.39
N TYR A 648 -2.19 14.83 -19.65
CA TYR A 648 -1.76 16.08 -19.03
C TYR A 648 -0.31 16.42 -19.36
N ASP A 649 -0.10 17.57 -20.00
CA ASP A 649 1.21 18.16 -20.22
C ASP A 649 1.11 19.68 -20.04
N ARG A 650 1.84 20.21 -19.07
CA ARG A 650 1.82 21.63 -18.77
C ARG A 650 2.60 22.45 -19.78
N ALA A 651 3.74 21.95 -20.25
CA ALA A 651 4.61 22.68 -21.16
C ALA A 651 3.90 22.94 -22.49
N GLU A 652 3.18 21.94 -23.00
CA GLU A 652 2.38 22.03 -24.22
C GLU A 652 0.93 22.48 -23.97
N ASN A 653 0.60 22.82 -22.74
CA ASN A 653 -0.76 23.23 -22.33
C ASN A 653 -1.82 22.22 -22.75
N VAL A 654 -1.51 20.91 -22.60
CA VAL A 654 -2.43 19.80 -22.88
C VAL A 654 -3.17 19.42 -21.59
N THR A 655 -4.48 19.43 -21.66
CA THR A 655 -5.39 18.90 -20.63
C THR A 655 -6.53 18.22 -21.36
N ALA A 656 -6.28 17.02 -21.87
CA ALA A 656 -7.20 16.34 -22.78
C ALA A 656 -7.88 15.17 -22.08
N TRP A 657 -9.19 15.25 -21.95
CA TRP A 657 -10.01 14.14 -21.43
C TRP A 657 -10.47 13.24 -22.58
N VAL A 658 -10.34 11.94 -22.37
CA VAL A 658 -10.87 10.91 -23.28
C VAL A 658 -11.53 9.81 -22.48
N LYS A 659 -12.42 9.03 -23.11
CA LYS A 659 -13.02 7.85 -22.51
C LYS A 659 -12.40 6.58 -23.05
N VAL A 660 -12.20 5.62 -22.19
CA VAL A 660 -11.79 4.26 -22.52
C VAL A 660 -12.92 3.30 -22.13
N THR A 661 -13.30 2.46 -23.07
CA THR A 661 -14.33 1.43 -22.90
C THR A 661 -13.80 0.09 -23.40
N THR A 662 -14.32 -0.98 -22.85
CA THR A 662 -14.03 -2.37 -23.23
C THR A 662 -15.33 -3.18 -23.17
N THR A 663 -15.35 -4.38 -23.71
CA THR A 663 -16.46 -5.31 -23.50
C THR A 663 -16.43 -5.83 -22.07
N GLY A 664 -17.21 -5.22 -21.20
CA GLY A 664 -17.23 -5.43 -19.75
C GLY A 664 -17.07 -4.12 -18.99
N THR A 665 -16.80 -4.21 -17.69
CA THR A 665 -16.63 -3.05 -16.78
C THR A 665 -15.27 -3.11 -16.09
N VAL A 666 -14.55 -1.98 -16.07
CA VAL A 666 -13.30 -1.84 -15.32
C VAL A 666 -13.63 -1.55 -13.85
N GLU A 667 -13.10 -2.34 -12.93
CA GLU A 667 -13.36 -2.22 -11.50
C GLU A 667 -12.18 -1.60 -10.74
N ASP A 668 -10.94 -1.78 -11.21
CA ASP A 668 -9.73 -1.24 -10.58
C ASP A 668 -8.66 -0.88 -11.62
N VAL A 669 -7.76 0.01 -11.25
CA VAL A 669 -6.58 0.41 -12.03
C VAL A 669 -5.36 0.53 -11.13
N VAL A 670 -4.23 0.04 -11.61
CA VAL A 670 -2.93 0.16 -10.95
C VAL A 670 -1.83 0.30 -12.00
N VAL A 671 -0.78 1.04 -11.67
CA VAL A 671 0.35 1.29 -12.60
C VAL A 671 1.66 0.92 -11.93
N LEU A 672 2.45 0.09 -12.59
CA LEU A 672 3.84 -0.17 -12.23
C LEU A 672 4.78 0.57 -13.17
N PRO A 673 5.96 1.02 -12.70
CA PRO A 673 6.97 1.56 -13.59
C PRO A 673 7.41 0.49 -14.61
N GLY A 674 7.78 0.94 -15.79
CA GLY A 674 8.34 0.05 -16.81
C GLY A 674 9.59 -0.67 -16.29
N ALA A 675 9.79 -1.90 -16.73
CA ALA A 675 11.02 -2.63 -16.43
C ALA A 675 12.24 -1.86 -16.97
N SER A 676 13.42 -2.14 -16.42
CA SER A 676 14.67 -1.51 -16.91
C SER A 676 14.82 -1.69 -18.43
N GLY A 677 14.96 -0.56 -19.15
CA GLY A 677 14.99 -0.51 -20.60
C GLY A 677 13.63 -0.34 -21.29
N SER A 678 12.50 -0.44 -20.57
CA SER A 678 11.19 -0.05 -21.08
C SER A 678 11.04 1.48 -21.09
N ILE A 679 10.41 1.98 -22.14
CA ILE A 679 10.07 3.41 -22.27
C ILE A 679 8.64 3.72 -21.87
N GLU A 680 7.90 2.72 -21.39
CA GLU A 680 6.49 2.84 -21.01
C GLU A 680 6.21 2.19 -19.66
N ASP A 681 5.35 2.83 -18.86
CA ASP A 681 4.84 2.25 -17.63
C ASP A 681 3.83 1.14 -17.90
N GLN A 682 3.71 0.21 -16.96
CA GLN A 682 2.83 -0.95 -17.05
C GLN A 682 1.48 -0.61 -16.39
N VAL A 683 0.45 -0.40 -17.21
CA VAL A 683 -0.91 -0.12 -16.73
C VAL A 683 -1.70 -1.42 -16.65
N TYR A 684 -2.31 -1.69 -15.51
CA TYR A 684 -3.17 -2.86 -15.30
C TYR A 684 -4.58 -2.43 -14.94
N TYR A 685 -5.55 -3.12 -15.54
CA TYR A 685 -6.96 -3.00 -15.21
C TYR A 685 -7.49 -4.33 -14.66
N VAL A 686 -8.37 -4.25 -13.68
CA VAL A 686 -9.25 -5.36 -13.32
C VAL A 686 -10.54 -5.20 -14.09
N VAL A 687 -10.80 -6.13 -15.00
CA VAL A 687 -11.95 -6.05 -15.90
C VAL A 687 -12.94 -7.17 -15.57
N ASN A 688 -14.15 -6.78 -15.23
CA ASN A 688 -15.27 -7.68 -15.07
C ASN A 688 -15.92 -7.91 -16.43
N ARG A 689 -15.89 -9.15 -16.91
CA ARG A 689 -16.39 -9.55 -18.23
C ARG A 689 -17.48 -10.60 -18.10
N THR A 690 -18.35 -10.66 -19.11
CA THR A 690 -19.27 -11.78 -19.28
C THR A 690 -18.78 -12.63 -20.44
N ILE A 691 -18.23 -13.80 -20.13
CA ILE A 691 -17.73 -14.77 -21.11
C ILE A 691 -18.58 -16.02 -21.01
N ASN A 692 -19.19 -16.45 -22.12
CA ASN A 692 -20.06 -17.63 -22.16
C ASN A 692 -21.13 -17.59 -21.04
N ALA A 693 -21.79 -16.45 -20.88
CA ALA A 693 -22.80 -16.15 -19.84
C ALA A 693 -22.29 -16.21 -18.39
N ALA A 694 -21.01 -16.44 -18.13
CA ALA A 694 -20.41 -16.42 -16.80
C ALA A 694 -19.74 -15.07 -16.54
N THR A 695 -19.88 -14.58 -15.31
CA THR A 695 -19.14 -13.41 -14.83
C THR A 695 -17.73 -13.83 -14.45
N VAL A 696 -16.72 -13.21 -15.06
CA VAL A 696 -15.31 -13.45 -14.80
C VAL A 696 -14.60 -12.11 -14.56
N ARG A 697 -13.56 -12.13 -13.72
CA ARG A 697 -12.73 -10.94 -13.45
C ARG A 697 -11.30 -11.24 -13.81
N TYR A 698 -10.77 -10.46 -14.74
CA TYR A 698 -9.42 -10.61 -15.27
C TYR A 698 -8.55 -9.43 -14.89
N LEU A 699 -7.31 -9.72 -14.47
CA LEU A 699 -6.22 -8.77 -14.47
C LEU A 699 -5.72 -8.68 -15.91
N GLU A 700 -5.83 -7.50 -16.49
CA GLU A 700 -5.43 -7.24 -17.88
C GLU A 700 -4.44 -6.08 -17.92
N LYS A 701 -3.41 -6.20 -18.74
CA LYS A 701 -2.31 -5.26 -18.89
C LYS A 701 -2.40 -4.54 -20.23
N TRP A 702 -2.27 -3.23 -20.24
CA TRP A 702 -2.12 -2.48 -21.48
C TRP A 702 -0.87 -2.94 -22.23
N ALA A 703 -1.01 -3.17 -23.53
CA ALA A 703 0.12 -3.30 -24.41
C ALA A 703 0.85 -1.96 -24.55
N THR A 704 2.14 -1.99 -24.91
CA THR A 704 2.87 -0.74 -25.18
C THR A 704 2.42 -0.13 -26.50
N GLU A 705 2.53 1.20 -26.63
CA GLU A 705 2.20 1.87 -27.90
C GLU A 705 3.08 1.37 -29.05
N ALA A 706 4.34 1.03 -28.77
CA ALA A 706 5.26 0.47 -29.76
C ALA A 706 4.78 -0.86 -30.33
N GLU A 707 4.05 -1.67 -29.54
CA GLU A 707 3.48 -2.96 -29.92
C GLU A 707 2.12 -2.84 -30.65
N CYS A 708 1.60 -1.62 -30.85
CA CYS A 708 0.29 -1.34 -31.40
C CYS A 708 0.32 -0.56 -32.71
N GLN A 709 1.43 -0.61 -33.44
CA GLN A 709 1.61 0.13 -34.69
C GLN A 709 1.37 -0.74 -35.95
N GLY A 710 1.06 -2.02 -35.76
CA GLY A 710 1.02 -3.00 -36.85
C GLY A 710 2.41 -3.31 -37.40
N SER A 711 2.50 -4.34 -38.21
CA SER A 711 3.72 -4.64 -38.94
C SER A 711 3.49 -4.42 -40.43
N TYR A 712 4.27 -3.54 -41.01
CA TYR A 712 4.29 -3.28 -42.45
C TYR A 712 5.63 -3.65 -43.10
N SER A 713 6.62 -4.00 -42.31
CA SER A 713 7.96 -4.35 -42.83
C SER A 713 8.40 -5.78 -42.51
N THR A 714 7.94 -6.37 -41.44
CA THR A 714 8.26 -7.74 -41.03
C THR A 714 7.12 -8.41 -40.31
N SER A 715 6.94 -9.70 -40.43
CA SER A 715 5.99 -10.50 -39.65
C SER A 715 6.38 -10.65 -38.16
N ALA A 716 7.57 -10.15 -37.75
CA ALA A 716 8.08 -10.30 -36.41
C ALA A 716 7.36 -9.42 -35.36
N THR A 717 6.67 -8.36 -35.80
CA THR A 717 5.99 -7.45 -34.89
C THR A 717 4.48 -7.73 -34.90
N LEU A 718 3.95 -8.29 -33.84
CA LEU A 718 2.52 -8.50 -33.66
C LEU A 718 1.84 -7.19 -33.24
N ASN A 719 0.68 -6.91 -33.82
CA ASN A 719 -0.12 -5.76 -33.42
C ASN A 719 -1.05 -6.13 -32.26
N LYS A 720 -0.75 -5.60 -31.06
CA LYS A 720 -1.44 -5.95 -29.81
C LYS A 720 -2.66 -5.07 -29.54
N GLN A 721 -3.53 -4.90 -30.53
CA GLN A 721 -4.79 -4.14 -30.43
C GLN A 721 -6.00 -5.07 -30.35
N ALA A 722 -6.18 -5.75 -29.24
CA ALA A 722 -7.36 -6.51 -28.89
C ALA A 722 -7.52 -6.52 -27.37
N ASP A 723 -8.71 -6.77 -26.84
CA ASP A 723 -8.94 -6.84 -25.39
C ASP A 723 -8.95 -8.29 -24.90
N ALA A 724 -8.59 -8.52 -23.64
CA ALA A 724 -8.37 -9.86 -23.07
C ALA A 724 -7.50 -10.75 -23.96
N PHE A 725 -6.55 -10.16 -24.70
CA PHE A 725 -5.80 -10.90 -25.69
C PHE A 725 -4.71 -11.77 -25.05
N VAL A 726 -4.36 -12.82 -25.78
CA VAL A 726 -3.16 -13.59 -25.57
C VAL A 726 -2.34 -13.68 -26.86
N VAL A 727 -1.04 -13.94 -26.72
CA VAL A 727 -0.16 -14.29 -27.85
C VAL A 727 -0.23 -15.79 -28.03
N ALA A 728 -0.99 -16.27 -29.00
CA ALA A 728 -1.09 -17.68 -29.33
C ALA A 728 0.13 -18.12 -30.15
N ALA A 729 0.63 -19.33 -29.88
CA ALA A 729 1.79 -19.87 -30.60
C ALA A 729 1.49 -20.05 -32.10
N GLY A 730 2.45 -19.73 -32.96
CA GLY A 730 2.38 -19.92 -34.41
C GLY A 730 2.78 -21.30 -34.87
N GLY A 731 2.91 -21.46 -36.18
CA GLY A 731 3.28 -22.71 -36.85
C GLY A 731 2.09 -23.60 -37.22
N SER A 732 0.86 -23.16 -36.95
CA SER A 732 -0.37 -23.90 -37.22
C SER A 732 -1.52 -22.95 -37.59
N ALA A 733 -2.55 -23.47 -38.26
CA ALA A 733 -3.83 -22.80 -38.41
C ALA A 733 -4.74 -22.95 -37.17
N THR A 734 -4.43 -23.91 -36.29
CA THR A 734 -5.16 -24.07 -35.00
C THR A 734 -4.40 -23.36 -33.90
N LEU A 735 -5.03 -22.38 -33.30
CA LEU A 735 -4.49 -21.55 -32.20
C LEU A 735 -5.14 -22.00 -30.88
N THR A 736 -4.30 -22.25 -29.89
CA THR A 736 -4.68 -22.77 -28.57
C THR A 736 -4.38 -21.77 -27.46
N GLY A 737 -4.74 -22.09 -26.21
CA GLY A 737 -4.48 -21.23 -25.04
C GLY A 737 -5.58 -20.21 -24.77
N LEU A 738 -6.75 -20.37 -25.35
CA LEU A 738 -7.87 -19.43 -25.29
C LEU A 738 -8.95 -19.84 -24.28
N THR A 739 -8.59 -20.62 -23.26
CA THR A 739 -9.54 -21.14 -22.26
C THR A 739 -10.31 -20.07 -21.51
N HIS A 740 -9.75 -18.87 -21.36
CA HIS A 740 -10.40 -17.72 -20.74
C HIS A 740 -11.46 -17.05 -21.65
N LEU A 741 -11.50 -17.37 -22.96
CA LEU A 741 -12.41 -16.80 -23.95
C LEU A 741 -13.36 -17.85 -24.58
N VAL A 742 -13.51 -19.02 -23.97
CA VAL A 742 -14.38 -20.07 -24.51
C VAL A 742 -15.78 -19.55 -24.78
N GLY A 743 -16.29 -19.78 -26.01
CA GLY A 743 -17.61 -19.32 -26.47
C GLY A 743 -17.67 -17.84 -26.88
N ALA A 744 -16.59 -17.07 -26.70
CA ALA A 744 -16.53 -15.69 -27.13
C ALA A 744 -16.18 -15.57 -28.62
N SER A 745 -16.67 -14.48 -29.25
CA SER A 745 -16.27 -14.05 -30.58
C SER A 745 -14.99 -13.23 -30.48
N VAL A 746 -13.90 -13.68 -31.09
CA VAL A 746 -12.57 -13.10 -31.04
C VAL A 746 -12.07 -12.66 -32.40
N VAL A 747 -11.23 -11.63 -32.43
CA VAL A 747 -10.49 -11.17 -33.61
C VAL A 747 -9.07 -11.71 -33.58
N VAL A 748 -8.49 -11.90 -34.74
CA VAL A 748 -7.15 -12.48 -34.89
C VAL A 748 -6.27 -11.59 -35.74
N TRP A 749 -5.14 -11.17 -35.19
CA TRP A 749 -4.07 -10.51 -35.92
C TRP A 749 -2.86 -11.44 -36.05
N ALA A 750 -2.53 -11.84 -37.24
CA ALA A 750 -1.36 -12.64 -37.54
C ALA A 750 -0.87 -12.42 -38.98
N ASN A 751 0.34 -12.82 -39.33
CA ASN A 751 0.90 -12.66 -40.65
C ASN A 751 0.83 -11.21 -41.15
N SER A 752 0.94 -10.22 -40.21
CA SER A 752 0.83 -8.76 -40.46
C SER A 752 -0.52 -8.29 -41.03
N LYS A 753 -1.59 -9.06 -40.81
CA LYS A 753 -2.95 -8.72 -41.24
C LYS A 753 -4.03 -9.18 -40.27
N ASP A 754 -5.20 -8.63 -40.45
CA ASP A 754 -6.43 -9.07 -39.79
C ASP A 754 -6.95 -10.34 -40.48
N LEU A 755 -6.95 -11.47 -39.77
CA LEU A 755 -7.46 -12.76 -40.28
C LEU A 755 -8.98 -12.92 -40.06
N GLY A 756 -9.65 -11.92 -39.49
CA GLY A 756 -11.09 -11.94 -39.28
C GLY A 756 -11.51 -12.39 -37.88
N THR A 757 -12.77 -12.78 -37.79
CA THR A 757 -13.45 -13.10 -36.51
C THR A 757 -13.76 -14.58 -36.44
N TYR A 758 -13.53 -15.16 -35.26
CA TYR A 758 -13.72 -16.58 -34.94
C TYR A 758 -14.41 -16.77 -33.60
N THR A 759 -15.09 -17.90 -33.42
CA THR A 759 -15.67 -18.28 -32.12
C THR A 759 -14.78 -19.30 -31.42
N VAL A 760 -14.39 -19.05 -30.16
CA VAL A 760 -13.54 -19.98 -29.41
C VAL A 760 -14.32 -21.24 -29.05
N SER A 761 -13.76 -22.40 -29.37
CA SER A 761 -14.33 -23.70 -29.06
C SER A 761 -14.31 -24.03 -27.56
N GLY A 762 -15.05 -25.05 -27.15
CA GLY A 762 -15.05 -25.57 -25.77
C GLY A 762 -13.69 -26.08 -25.30
N ALA A 763 -12.78 -26.41 -26.24
CA ALA A 763 -11.39 -26.78 -25.95
C ALA A 763 -10.47 -25.56 -25.73
N GLY A 764 -10.97 -24.35 -25.91
CA GLY A 764 -10.14 -23.13 -25.84
C GLY A 764 -9.27 -22.95 -27.09
N GLU A 765 -9.80 -23.26 -28.27
CA GLU A 765 -9.08 -23.25 -29.55
C GLU A 765 -9.92 -22.57 -30.63
N ILE A 766 -9.24 -22.04 -31.65
CA ILE A 766 -9.84 -21.58 -32.91
C ILE A 766 -9.03 -22.13 -34.10
N THR A 767 -9.66 -22.31 -35.25
CA THR A 767 -8.97 -22.64 -36.49
C THR A 767 -9.16 -21.48 -37.47
N VAL A 768 -8.06 -20.85 -37.85
CA VAL A 768 -8.02 -19.71 -38.76
C VAL A 768 -7.89 -20.15 -40.20
N SER A 769 -8.15 -19.25 -41.15
CA SER A 769 -8.22 -19.54 -42.57
C SER A 769 -6.89 -19.90 -43.22
N GLU A 770 -5.77 -19.61 -42.55
CA GLU A 770 -4.41 -19.89 -43.05
C GLU A 770 -3.47 -20.25 -41.91
N SER A 771 -2.35 -20.88 -42.21
CA SER A 771 -1.31 -21.16 -41.22
C SER A 771 -0.69 -19.86 -40.73
N VAL A 772 -0.57 -19.73 -39.42
CA VAL A 772 0.08 -18.60 -38.73
C VAL A 772 1.58 -18.83 -38.75
N ASP A 773 2.36 -17.79 -39.00
CA ASP A 773 3.82 -17.84 -38.99
C ASP A 773 4.37 -18.13 -37.56
N ALA A 774 5.69 -18.34 -37.47
CA ALA A 774 6.34 -18.72 -36.21
C ALA A 774 6.28 -17.62 -35.12
N ASN A 775 5.92 -16.39 -35.47
CA ASN A 775 5.80 -15.29 -34.51
C ASN A 775 4.51 -15.38 -33.66
N GLY A 776 3.53 -16.17 -34.10
CA GLY A 776 2.27 -16.34 -33.40
C GLY A 776 1.19 -15.38 -33.86
N ALA A 777 0.09 -15.37 -33.10
CA ALA A 777 -1.07 -14.54 -33.35
C ALA A 777 -1.53 -13.81 -32.07
N ILE A 778 -2.03 -12.59 -32.22
CA ILE A 778 -2.82 -11.91 -31.21
C ILE A 778 -4.27 -12.35 -31.37
N VAL A 779 -4.82 -12.94 -30.35
CA VAL A 779 -6.21 -13.40 -30.32
C VAL A 779 -6.92 -12.77 -29.11
N GLY A 780 -8.00 -12.03 -29.35
CA GLY A 780 -8.72 -11.34 -28.27
C GLY A 780 -10.05 -10.76 -28.71
N LEU A 781 -10.68 -10.01 -27.83
CA LEU A 781 -11.96 -9.35 -28.09
C LEU A 781 -11.73 -8.06 -28.88
N THR A 782 -12.65 -7.76 -29.80
CA THR A 782 -12.64 -6.50 -30.54
C THR A 782 -13.16 -5.32 -29.70
N TYR A 783 -12.74 -4.11 -30.03
CA TYR A 783 -13.31 -2.85 -29.55
C TYR A 783 -13.31 -1.79 -30.64
N SER A 784 -14.15 -0.77 -30.49
CA SER A 784 -14.21 0.33 -31.44
C SER A 784 -13.70 1.61 -30.81
N ALA A 785 -13.05 2.44 -31.63
CA ALA A 785 -12.68 3.80 -31.28
C ALA A 785 -13.55 4.79 -32.07
N LEU A 786 -14.13 5.76 -31.37
CA LEU A 786 -15.07 6.73 -31.89
C LEU A 786 -14.58 8.14 -31.62
N PHE A 787 -14.47 8.95 -32.66
CA PHE A 787 -14.19 10.38 -32.58
C PHE A 787 -15.30 11.16 -33.27
N LYS A 788 -15.85 12.16 -32.58
CA LYS A 788 -16.80 13.13 -33.13
C LYS A 788 -16.30 14.52 -32.83
N SER A 789 -16.04 15.34 -33.83
CA SER A 789 -15.53 16.69 -33.63
C SER A 789 -16.54 17.56 -32.86
N ALA A 790 -16.07 18.64 -32.26
CA ALA A 790 -16.95 19.74 -31.90
C ALA A 790 -17.66 20.27 -33.16
N LYS A 791 -18.72 21.04 -32.98
CA LYS A 791 -19.43 21.71 -34.05
C LYS A 791 -18.49 22.58 -34.87
N LEU A 792 -18.44 22.38 -36.18
CA LEU A 792 -17.51 23.08 -37.04
C LEU A 792 -17.99 24.52 -37.35
N GLY A 793 -17.02 25.42 -37.59
CA GLY A 793 -17.22 26.84 -37.96
C GLY A 793 -17.37 27.76 -36.76
N GLN A 794 -17.17 29.06 -36.99
CA GLN A 794 -17.28 30.10 -35.97
C GLN A 794 -18.70 30.57 -35.71
N THR A 795 -19.54 30.52 -36.72
CA THR A 795 -20.98 30.87 -36.64
C THR A 795 -21.79 29.64 -36.39
N LEU A 796 -22.46 29.56 -35.24
CA LEU A 796 -23.18 28.37 -34.79
C LEU A 796 -24.56 28.18 -35.44
N SER A 797 -25.09 29.22 -36.09
CA SER A 797 -26.43 29.27 -36.65
C SER A 797 -26.51 29.09 -38.15
N GLU A 798 -25.38 29.14 -38.87
CA GLU A 798 -25.34 29.02 -40.32
C GLU A 798 -25.31 27.59 -40.81
N TYR A 799 -25.90 27.30 -41.95
CA TYR A 799 -25.78 26.01 -42.61
C TYR A 799 -24.39 25.86 -43.20
N LYS A 800 -23.82 24.68 -43.02
CA LYS A 800 -22.48 24.32 -43.48
C LYS A 800 -22.53 22.98 -44.18
N ASN A 801 -21.70 22.83 -45.18
CA ASN A 801 -21.44 21.55 -45.83
C ASN A 801 -19.94 21.25 -45.73
N VAL A 802 -19.57 20.07 -45.29
CA VAL A 802 -18.21 19.56 -45.41
C VAL A 802 -18.14 18.81 -46.76
N ASP A 803 -17.39 19.34 -47.69
CA ASP A 803 -17.29 18.76 -49.02
C ASP A 803 -16.18 17.74 -49.15
N HIS A 804 -15.03 18.03 -48.52
CA HIS A 804 -13.85 17.20 -48.60
C HIS A 804 -13.12 17.12 -47.26
N VAL A 805 -12.51 15.95 -47.03
CA VAL A 805 -11.66 15.72 -45.87
C VAL A 805 -10.38 15.02 -46.33
N ALA A 806 -9.23 15.56 -45.98
CA ALA A 806 -7.95 14.88 -46.12
C ALA A 806 -7.44 14.39 -44.75
N LEU A 807 -7.11 13.14 -44.66
CA LEU A 807 -6.51 12.52 -43.49
C LEU A 807 -5.04 12.27 -43.71
N ILE A 808 -4.20 12.69 -42.77
CA ILE A 808 -2.78 12.37 -42.71
C ILE A 808 -2.64 11.26 -41.68
N LEU A 809 -2.29 10.06 -42.11
CA LEU A 809 -2.30 8.86 -41.34
C LEU A 809 -0.90 8.24 -41.22
N LYS A 810 -0.64 7.51 -40.15
CA LYS A 810 0.59 6.79 -39.94
C LYS A 810 0.32 5.41 -39.34
N ASN A 811 1.11 4.40 -39.74
CA ASN A 811 0.96 3.02 -39.24
C ASN A 811 -0.51 2.56 -39.30
N THR A 812 -1.15 2.77 -40.44
CA THR A 812 -2.59 2.56 -40.60
C THR A 812 -2.89 1.41 -41.55
N HIS A 813 -3.76 0.48 -41.11
CA HIS A 813 -4.28 -0.59 -41.96
C HIS A 813 -5.20 0.00 -43.05
N ALA A 814 -5.17 -0.54 -44.25
CA ALA A 814 -5.99 -0.05 -45.38
C ALA A 814 -7.48 0.10 -45.02
N ASN A 815 -8.01 -0.81 -44.22
CA ASN A 815 -9.39 -0.74 -43.70
C ASN A 815 -9.42 -0.35 -42.21
N GLY A 816 -8.44 0.44 -41.73
CA GLY A 816 -8.25 0.78 -40.31
C GLY A 816 -9.18 1.88 -39.80
N ILE A 817 -9.66 2.75 -40.68
CA ILE A 817 -10.50 3.89 -40.31
C ILE A 817 -11.61 4.13 -41.34
N THR A 818 -12.73 4.61 -40.86
CA THR A 818 -13.84 5.14 -41.68
C THR A 818 -14.16 6.55 -41.22
N MET A 819 -14.68 7.39 -42.14
CA MET A 819 -15.03 8.78 -41.89
C MET A 819 -16.43 9.12 -42.39
N GLY A 820 -17.10 10.06 -41.74
CA GLY A 820 -18.46 10.47 -42.15
C GLY A 820 -19.00 11.59 -41.26
N PRO A 821 -20.20 12.11 -41.58
CA PRO A 821 -20.87 13.15 -40.78
C PRO A 821 -21.41 12.60 -39.46
N ASP A 822 -21.74 11.33 -39.42
CA ASP A 822 -22.18 10.60 -38.24
C ASP A 822 -21.68 9.15 -38.27
N PHE A 823 -21.94 8.36 -37.21
CA PHE A 823 -21.48 6.97 -37.14
C PHE A 823 -22.32 5.96 -37.93
N THR A 824 -23.38 6.43 -38.62
CA THR A 824 -24.24 5.58 -39.47
C THR A 824 -23.90 5.75 -40.94
N THR A 825 -23.44 6.95 -41.33
CA THR A 825 -23.07 7.30 -42.72
C THR A 825 -21.55 7.46 -42.77
N MET A 826 -20.84 6.38 -43.05
CA MET A 826 -19.38 6.36 -43.01
C MET A 826 -18.79 5.74 -44.29
N ASP A 827 -17.81 6.42 -44.86
CA ASP A 827 -17.01 5.95 -45.99
C ASP A 827 -15.66 5.35 -45.51
N ALA A 828 -15.24 4.33 -46.24
CA ALA A 828 -13.91 3.74 -46.05
C ALA A 828 -12.80 4.61 -46.68
N LEU A 829 -11.56 4.31 -46.34
CA LEU A 829 -10.41 4.91 -47.02
C LEU A 829 -10.41 4.59 -48.51
N PRO A 830 -9.86 5.48 -49.34
CA PRO A 830 -9.77 5.21 -50.78
C PRO A 830 -8.91 3.99 -51.09
N LEU A 831 -9.27 3.31 -52.19
CA LEU A 831 -8.54 2.12 -52.65
C LEU A 831 -7.33 2.46 -53.54
N MET A 832 -7.04 3.74 -53.73
CA MET A 832 -5.88 4.24 -54.47
C MET A 832 -5.05 5.16 -53.59
N TYR A 833 -3.75 4.93 -53.54
CA TYR A 833 -2.80 5.73 -52.81
C TYR A 833 -1.59 6.05 -53.74
N GLU A 834 -1.30 7.33 -53.93
CA GLU A 834 -0.25 7.82 -54.83
C GLU A 834 -0.34 7.20 -56.24
N GLY A 835 -1.55 6.97 -56.75
CA GLY A 835 -1.81 6.42 -58.05
C GLY A 835 -1.66 4.90 -58.18
N ALA A 836 -1.37 4.20 -57.08
CA ALA A 836 -1.30 2.74 -56.98
C ALA A 836 -2.51 2.17 -56.24
N ALA A 837 -2.92 0.94 -56.58
CA ALA A 837 -3.99 0.24 -55.91
C ALA A 837 -3.56 -0.14 -54.48
N VAL A 838 -4.42 0.15 -53.50
CA VAL A 838 -4.21 -0.21 -52.10
C VAL A 838 -4.51 -1.69 -51.89
N VAL A 839 -3.61 -2.41 -51.23
CA VAL A 839 -3.82 -3.78 -50.79
C VAL A 839 -4.67 -3.75 -49.50
N ALA A 840 -5.92 -4.20 -49.63
CA ALA A 840 -6.93 -4.09 -48.57
C ALA A 840 -6.56 -4.76 -47.20
N THR A 841 -5.54 -5.64 -47.21
CA THR A 841 -5.09 -6.36 -46.01
C THR A 841 -3.77 -5.83 -45.48
N SER A 842 -3.20 -4.78 -46.05
CA SER A 842 -1.90 -4.25 -45.68
C SER A 842 -1.99 -3.08 -44.73
N THR A 843 -0.93 -2.90 -43.94
CA THR A 843 -0.69 -1.72 -43.09
C THR A 843 0.39 -0.87 -43.75
N TYR A 844 0.16 0.44 -43.78
CA TYR A 844 1.03 1.43 -44.40
C TYR A 844 1.68 2.31 -43.34
N SER A 845 2.98 2.57 -43.47
CA SER A 845 3.71 3.45 -42.55
C SER A 845 3.23 4.89 -42.63
N ASP A 846 2.98 5.35 -43.85
CA ASP A 846 2.44 6.67 -44.16
C ASP A 846 1.29 6.48 -45.15
N TYR A 847 0.18 7.17 -44.93
CA TYR A 847 -1.00 7.08 -45.76
C TYR A 847 -1.74 8.43 -45.76
N ASP A 848 -1.55 9.23 -46.80
CA ASP A 848 -2.22 10.50 -46.98
C ASP A 848 -3.35 10.31 -48.00
N THR A 849 -4.59 10.52 -47.57
CA THR A 849 -5.74 10.27 -48.43
C THR A 849 -5.89 11.28 -49.58
N GLY A 850 -5.22 12.47 -49.44
CA GLY A 850 -5.51 13.59 -50.29
C GLY A 850 -6.87 14.25 -49.92
N SER A 851 -7.37 15.14 -50.75
CA SER A 851 -8.68 15.77 -50.56
C SER A 851 -9.77 14.85 -51.10
N GLU A 852 -10.33 14.02 -50.22
CA GLU A 852 -11.37 13.05 -50.55
C GLU A 852 -12.78 13.62 -50.37
N SER A 853 -13.68 13.25 -51.23
CA SER A 853 -15.09 13.62 -51.13
C SER A 853 -15.70 13.10 -49.84
N PHE A 854 -16.32 13.96 -49.10
CA PHE A 854 -16.93 13.64 -47.81
C PHE A 854 -18.46 13.54 -47.96
N PRO A 855 -19.14 12.55 -47.37
CA PRO A 855 -20.58 12.37 -47.52
C PRO A 855 -21.38 13.37 -46.66
N GLY A 856 -20.96 14.64 -46.61
CA GLY A 856 -21.61 15.73 -45.90
C GLY A 856 -22.87 16.22 -46.59
N LEU A 857 -23.82 16.70 -45.77
CA LEU A 857 -25.00 17.42 -46.20
C LEU A 857 -24.98 18.83 -45.58
N TRP A 858 -25.77 19.74 -46.18
CA TRP A 858 -25.99 21.04 -45.58
C TRP A 858 -26.69 20.91 -44.23
N ASP A 859 -25.99 21.18 -43.15
CA ASP A 859 -26.50 21.13 -41.79
C ASP A 859 -25.97 22.28 -40.93
N ILE A 860 -26.75 22.73 -39.96
CA ILE A 860 -26.34 23.67 -38.95
C ILE A 860 -25.34 22.97 -38.00
N ASP A 861 -25.46 21.63 -37.84
CA ASP A 861 -24.59 20.81 -36.91
C ASP A 861 -23.54 20.01 -37.71
N ALA A 862 -22.86 20.63 -38.64
CA ALA A 862 -21.82 20.00 -39.43
C ALA A 862 -20.68 19.47 -38.52
N ARG A 863 -20.31 18.21 -38.69
CA ARG A 863 -19.34 17.46 -37.86
C ARG A 863 -18.48 16.53 -38.71
N ILE A 864 -17.37 16.10 -38.14
CA ILE A 864 -16.59 14.98 -38.66
C ILE A 864 -16.58 13.87 -37.61
N CYS A 865 -16.97 12.69 -38.04
CA CYS A 865 -16.84 11.47 -37.27
C CYS A 865 -15.76 10.55 -37.88
N LEU A 866 -14.91 9.98 -37.01
CA LEU A 866 -13.90 8.99 -37.37
C LEU A 866 -14.12 7.74 -36.50
N LYS A 867 -14.09 6.58 -37.15
CA LYS A 867 -14.25 5.29 -36.47
C LYS A 867 -13.16 4.32 -36.89
N ALA A 868 -12.50 3.72 -35.89
CA ALA A 868 -11.56 2.61 -36.09
C ALA A 868 -12.02 1.39 -35.27
N VAL A 869 -11.63 0.21 -35.73
CA VAL A 869 -12.03 -1.06 -35.09
C VAL A 869 -10.80 -1.97 -34.94
N ALA A 870 -10.55 -2.43 -33.71
CA ALA A 870 -9.51 -3.41 -33.41
C ALA A 870 -9.78 -4.75 -34.16
N PRO A 871 -8.77 -5.46 -34.64
CA PRO A 871 -7.34 -5.32 -34.33
C PRO A 871 -6.56 -4.46 -35.33
N ARG A 872 -7.21 -3.66 -36.19
CA ARG A 872 -6.57 -2.91 -37.27
C ARG A 872 -5.91 -1.65 -36.73
N PRO A 873 -4.57 -1.50 -36.87
CA PRO A 873 -3.86 -0.33 -36.37
C PRO A 873 -4.28 0.93 -37.12
N CYS A 874 -4.34 2.04 -36.39
CA CYS A 874 -4.62 3.36 -36.98
C CYS A 874 -4.07 4.48 -36.08
N THR A 875 -3.32 5.39 -36.72
CA THR A 875 -2.85 6.64 -36.11
C THR A 875 -3.18 7.81 -37.02
N VAL A 876 -3.94 8.77 -36.51
CA VAL A 876 -4.32 10.00 -37.22
C VAL A 876 -3.39 11.12 -36.75
N LEU A 877 -2.59 11.65 -37.65
CA LEU A 877 -1.67 12.77 -37.40
C LEU A 877 -2.42 14.10 -37.49
N ALA A 878 -3.23 14.27 -38.55
CA ALA A 878 -4.03 15.47 -38.79
C ALA A 878 -5.23 15.17 -39.68
N ALA A 879 -6.24 16.05 -39.62
CA ALA A 879 -7.33 16.10 -40.57
C ALA A 879 -7.43 17.52 -41.16
N VAL A 880 -7.49 17.64 -42.46
CA VAL A 880 -7.75 18.89 -43.16
C VAL A 880 -9.18 18.85 -43.65
N ILE A 881 -9.96 19.85 -43.32
CA ILE A 881 -11.37 19.93 -43.58
C ILE A 881 -11.61 21.05 -44.56
N GLU A 882 -12.30 20.77 -45.66
CA GLU A 882 -12.74 21.74 -46.64
C GLU A 882 -14.26 21.74 -46.70
N GLY A 883 -14.86 22.91 -46.69
CA GLY A 883 -16.33 23.02 -46.71
C GLY A 883 -16.81 24.43 -47.04
N GLN A 884 -18.09 24.53 -47.20
CA GLN A 884 -18.80 25.79 -47.56
C GLN A 884 -19.72 26.18 -46.41
N VAL A 885 -19.92 27.47 -46.26
CA VAL A 885 -20.89 28.09 -45.36
C VAL A 885 -21.90 28.81 -46.18
N SER A 886 -23.21 28.63 -45.95
CA SER A 886 -24.23 29.39 -46.65
C SER A 886 -24.22 30.83 -46.11
N ASP A 887 -24.16 31.79 -47.02
CA ASP A 887 -24.33 33.20 -46.70
C ASP A 887 -25.74 33.51 -46.19
#